data_f23c573de5db63e9ef3cb8d87ee5a472
#
_entry.id   f23c573de5db63e9ef3cb8d87ee5a472
#
_cell.length_a   1.000
_cell.length_b   1.000
_cell.length_c   1.000
_cell.angle_alpha   90.00
_cell.angle_beta   90.00
_cell.angle_gamma   90.00
#
_symmetry.space_group_name_H-M   'P 1'
#
loop_
_entity.id
_entity.type
_entity.pdbx_description
1 polymer ?
#
loop_
_entity_poly.entity_id
_entity_poly.type
_entity_poly.pdbx_seq_one_letter_code
_entity_poly.pdbx_strand_id
1 'polypeptide(L)'
;MNMNTICPKGAISAMTFTPRFPQFLHGGDYNPDQWLDRPDILDRDIEMMHKAHVNCVSIGIFSWALLEPEEGVYDFDWLDEVIDRLWKGGIHIILATPSGARPAWMAQKYPEVLRVESNFQRNHFGNRHNHCPSSPVYRDKVQAIDTQLAIRYAGHPAVILWHLSNEYSGDCRCPLCQEKWRTWLKERYGTIDELNKRWWTSFWSMRYTDWSQVEPPSPVGQSSNTSMQVDWRRFSTQQCKDFILMEKAAVQAVNPDLKCTANLMERFWDYDYFSLAEAIDVVSWDAYPQWHGESDVARAAEFAMNHEMMRSFKDQPFLLMESTPSLVNWKRVNKLKRPGMHMLSSMQALAHGSQSVLYFQWRKGRGGAEMFHGAVVDHDGRDDTRVFQDVTAVGEALERLQPLYDAPKRKPQVCILYDWSSWWAVEFAQAGQLGHMNYFDTVNMHYRALWQQGVSVDFRDMRPCTDLSGYDLVVAPLLFMIRDGFDAKLREYVKNGGHLLMTYFSGVVDDTDLAWLGGAPHGLTEVLGVRGTELDALHPQDVNALVLKDGRRFAIHELCEIPEDLGAETLGSYERDFYAGLPCLTRNTYGEGEAYYLAAKVEQAGLDAIYTDIVDALGIVRALPDALPEGVVATERGGAIFLQNYSGQARQVSLAAEYTDLLTGEAVTGDFDMPVNGVMVLQHRE
;
A
#
# COMPACT_ATOMS: atom_id res chain seq x y z
N MET A 1 -28.00 2.78 9.95
CA MET A 1 -27.44 1.77 10.86
C MET A 1 -26.04 2.19 11.19
N ASN A 2 -25.70 2.37 12.46
CA ASN A 2 -24.34 2.71 12.87
C ASN A 2 -23.39 1.60 12.42
N MET A 3 -22.60 1.85 11.40
CA MET A 3 -21.44 1.01 11.09
C MET A 3 -20.46 1.18 12.25
N ASN A 4 -20.40 0.18 13.13
CA ASN A 4 -19.34 0.09 14.12
C ASN A 4 -18.01 -0.12 13.38
N THR A 5 -17.31 0.96 13.10
CA THR A 5 -15.93 0.94 12.62
C THR A 5 -15.08 0.37 13.76
N ILE A 6 -14.60 -0.86 13.59
CA ILE A 6 -13.72 -1.49 14.57
C ILE A 6 -12.35 -0.87 14.41
N CYS A 7 -11.99 0.05 15.29
CA CYS A 7 -10.59 0.44 15.45
C CYS A 7 -9.85 -0.64 16.24
N PRO A 8 -8.71 -1.13 15.77
CA PRO A 8 -7.90 -2.02 16.59
C PRO A 8 -7.46 -1.28 17.86
N LYS A 9 -7.90 -1.76 19.02
CA LYS A 9 -7.43 -1.31 20.33
C LYS A 9 -6.45 -2.36 20.85
N GLY A 10 -5.23 -1.99 21.08
CA GLY A 10 -4.35 -2.79 21.91
C GLY A 10 -2.90 -2.80 21.47
N ALA A 11 -2.02 -3.07 22.40
CA ALA A 11 -0.62 -3.37 22.15
C ALA A 11 -0.52 -4.44 21.04
N ILE A 12 0.45 -4.28 20.15
CA ILE A 12 0.76 -5.25 19.09
C ILE A 12 1.00 -6.59 19.78
N SER A 13 -0.05 -7.41 19.86
CA SER A 13 0.06 -8.80 20.26
C SER A 13 0.80 -9.51 19.14
N ALA A 14 1.78 -10.34 19.47
CA ALA A 14 2.37 -11.28 18.54
C ALA A 14 1.24 -12.11 17.90
N MET A 15 0.79 -11.73 16.71
CA MET A 15 -0.29 -12.40 15.99
C MET A 15 0.32 -13.37 15.01
N THR A 16 0.17 -14.63 15.30
CA THR A 16 0.50 -15.70 14.35
C THR A 16 -0.63 -15.80 13.32
N PHE A 17 -0.39 -15.35 12.08
CA PHE A 17 -1.39 -15.37 11.00
C PHE A 17 -1.71 -16.78 10.54
N THR A 18 -0.72 -17.65 10.60
CA THR A 18 -0.80 -19.04 10.22
C THR A 18 -0.57 -19.94 11.45
N PRO A 19 -1.56 -20.09 12.34
CA PRO A 19 -1.36 -20.88 13.57
C PRO A 19 -0.91 -22.32 13.32
N ARG A 20 -1.25 -22.86 12.13
CA ARG A 20 -0.82 -24.20 11.71
C ARG A 20 0.65 -24.26 11.33
N PHE A 21 1.26 -23.11 10.97
CA PHE A 21 2.66 -23.01 10.57
C PHE A 21 3.23 -21.63 10.97
N PRO A 22 3.65 -21.45 12.24
CA PRO A 22 4.10 -20.16 12.79
C PRO A 22 5.59 -19.90 12.45
N GLN A 23 5.91 -19.75 11.17
CA GLN A 23 7.25 -19.47 10.66
C GLN A 23 7.19 -18.46 9.53
N PHE A 24 8.33 -17.85 9.17
CA PHE A 24 8.45 -17.08 7.95
C PHE A 24 8.09 -17.93 6.74
N LEU A 25 7.19 -17.43 5.89
CA LEU A 25 6.80 -18.10 4.66
C LEU A 25 7.78 -17.73 3.55
N HIS A 26 8.26 -18.75 2.83
CA HIS A 26 9.13 -18.63 1.67
C HIS A 26 8.61 -19.51 0.54
N GLY A 27 8.45 -18.93 -0.67
CA GLY A 27 7.94 -19.62 -1.84
C GLY A 27 7.24 -18.70 -2.81
N GLY A 28 6.02 -19.01 -3.23
CA GLY A 28 5.31 -18.12 -4.15
C GLY A 28 4.15 -18.78 -4.87
N ASP A 29 3.66 -18.10 -5.89
CA ASP A 29 2.60 -18.61 -6.74
C ASP A 29 3.09 -19.81 -7.52
N TYR A 30 2.35 -20.89 -7.39
CA TYR A 30 2.58 -22.14 -8.09
C TYR A 30 1.33 -22.49 -8.90
N ASN A 31 1.49 -22.65 -10.20
CA ASN A 31 0.42 -22.90 -11.14
C ASN A 31 0.51 -24.32 -11.75
N PRO A 32 0.32 -25.38 -10.95
CA PRO A 32 0.45 -26.77 -11.41
C PRO A 32 -0.62 -27.13 -12.45
N ASP A 33 -1.74 -26.42 -12.46
CA ASP A 33 -2.79 -26.53 -13.46
C ASP A 33 -2.31 -26.30 -14.91
N GLN A 34 -1.22 -25.56 -15.10
CA GLN A 34 -0.57 -25.35 -16.40
C GLN A 34 0.33 -26.53 -16.84
N TRP A 35 0.52 -27.54 -15.99
CA TRP A 35 1.49 -28.63 -16.17
C TRP A 35 0.89 -30.04 -15.95
N LEU A 36 -0.45 -30.17 -15.96
CA LEU A 36 -1.13 -31.45 -15.68
C LEU A 36 -0.79 -32.56 -16.68
N ASP A 37 -0.36 -32.22 -17.89
CA ASP A 37 0.15 -33.14 -18.89
C ASP A 37 1.60 -33.59 -18.64
N ARG A 38 2.27 -33.03 -17.61
CA ARG A 38 3.66 -33.25 -17.26
C ARG A 38 3.84 -33.56 -15.77
N PRO A 39 3.37 -34.74 -15.29
CA PRO A 39 3.47 -35.11 -13.87
C PRO A 39 4.89 -35.19 -13.34
N ASP A 40 5.88 -35.40 -14.23
CA ASP A 40 7.30 -35.36 -13.92
C ASP A 40 7.77 -33.99 -13.42
N ILE A 41 7.11 -32.91 -13.83
CA ILE A 41 7.42 -31.55 -13.41
C ILE A 41 7.03 -31.34 -11.95
N LEU A 42 5.88 -31.81 -11.49
CA LEU A 42 5.45 -31.65 -10.10
C LEU A 42 6.44 -32.31 -9.12
N ASP A 43 6.91 -33.52 -9.41
CA ASP A 43 7.95 -34.17 -8.57
C ASP A 43 9.24 -33.39 -8.55
N ARG A 44 9.67 -32.96 -9.74
CA ARG A 44 10.89 -32.17 -9.87
C ARG A 44 10.78 -30.80 -9.16
N ASP A 45 9.60 -30.16 -9.22
CA ASP A 45 9.36 -28.89 -8.54
C ASP A 45 9.45 -29.04 -7.03
N ILE A 46 8.88 -30.10 -6.45
CA ILE A 46 8.99 -30.36 -5.00
C ILE A 46 10.46 -30.57 -4.58
N GLU A 47 11.25 -31.32 -5.36
CA GLU A 47 12.69 -31.48 -5.10
C GLU A 47 13.42 -30.11 -5.11
N MET A 48 13.11 -29.27 -6.10
CA MET A 48 13.72 -27.95 -6.25
C MET A 48 13.24 -26.99 -5.16
N MET A 49 11.99 -27.06 -4.72
CA MET A 49 11.45 -26.30 -3.60
C MET A 49 12.24 -26.58 -2.31
N HIS A 50 12.55 -27.84 -2.03
CA HIS A 50 13.42 -28.19 -0.89
C HIS A 50 14.81 -27.58 -1.00
N LYS A 51 15.44 -27.63 -2.18
CA LYS A 51 16.76 -27.04 -2.40
C LYS A 51 16.76 -25.53 -2.21
N ALA A 52 15.65 -24.87 -2.53
CA ALA A 52 15.49 -23.42 -2.41
C ALA A 52 14.94 -22.99 -1.03
N HIS A 53 14.83 -23.90 -0.06
CA HIS A 53 14.24 -23.64 1.26
C HIS A 53 12.81 -23.09 1.19
N VAL A 54 12.03 -23.51 0.18
CA VAL A 54 10.60 -23.16 0.06
C VAL A 54 9.79 -24.01 1.04
N ASN A 55 8.90 -23.38 1.77
CA ASN A 55 8.03 -24.03 2.74
C ASN A 55 6.54 -23.80 2.49
N CYS A 56 6.19 -22.89 1.56
CA CYS A 56 4.82 -22.53 1.27
C CYS A 56 4.64 -22.12 -0.19
N VAL A 57 3.50 -22.47 -0.78
CA VAL A 57 3.09 -22.01 -2.12
C VAL A 57 1.63 -21.56 -2.12
N SER A 58 1.30 -20.58 -2.98
CA SER A 58 -0.08 -20.19 -3.29
C SER A 58 -0.54 -20.92 -4.55
N ILE A 59 -1.71 -21.57 -4.51
CA ILE A 59 -2.22 -22.37 -5.64
C ILE A 59 -3.70 -22.11 -5.89
N GLY A 60 -4.14 -22.36 -7.13
CA GLY A 60 -5.55 -22.35 -7.51
C GLY A 60 -6.11 -20.98 -7.88
N ILE A 61 -5.28 -19.94 -7.99
CA ILE A 61 -5.67 -18.52 -8.12
C ILE A 61 -6.62 -18.29 -9.32
N PHE A 62 -6.34 -18.89 -10.48
CA PHE A 62 -7.14 -18.69 -11.69
C PHE A 62 -7.70 -20.00 -12.26
N SER A 63 -7.79 -21.05 -11.45
CA SER A 63 -8.08 -22.41 -11.93
C SER A 63 -9.58 -22.73 -12.08
N TRP A 64 -10.50 -21.74 -11.99
CA TRP A 64 -11.95 -21.98 -11.99
C TRP A 64 -12.44 -22.85 -13.16
N ALA A 65 -11.95 -22.59 -14.38
CA ALA A 65 -12.38 -23.35 -15.56
C ALA A 65 -12.01 -24.85 -15.51
N LEU A 66 -10.96 -25.22 -14.76
CA LEU A 66 -10.59 -26.62 -14.51
C LEU A 66 -11.36 -27.21 -13.33
N LEU A 67 -11.62 -26.40 -12.30
CA LEU A 67 -12.36 -26.83 -11.11
C LEU A 67 -13.86 -27.00 -11.38
N GLU A 68 -14.43 -26.25 -12.35
CA GLU A 68 -15.82 -26.31 -12.78
C GLU A 68 -15.90 -26.20 -14.32
N PRO A 69 -15.56 -27.30 -15.05
CA PRO A 69 -15.53 -27.30 -16.52
C PRO A 69 -16.90 -27.07 -17.15
N GLU A 70 -17.98 -27.47 -16.48
CA GLU A 70 -19.36 -27.21 -16.83
C GLU A 70 -20.10 -26.72 -15.58
N GLU A 71 -21.17 -25.97 -15.77
CA GLU A 71 -21.93 -25.40 -14.65
C GLU A 71 -22.43 -26.48 -13.67
N GLY A 72 -21.96 -26.40 -12.42
CA GLY A 72 -22.33 -27.34 -11.35
C GLY A 72 -21.63 -28.70 -11.44
N VAL A 73 -20.71 -28.88 -12.37
CA VAL A 73 -19.89 -30.09 -12.49
C VAL A 73 -18.49 -29.76 -12.01
N TYR A 74 -18.12 -30.27 -10.83
CA TYR A 74 -16.84 -29.99 -10.20
C TYR A 74 -15.85 -31.13 -10.42
N ASP A 75 -14.61 -30.77 -10.77
CA ASP A 75 -13.47 -31.69 -10.90
C ASP A 75 -12.33 -31.21 -10.01
N PHE A 76 -12.14 -31.89 -8.90
CA PHE A 76 -11.07 -31.59 -7.92
C PHE A 76 -9.95 -32.63 -7.91
N ASP A 77 -10.01 -33.67 -8.71
CA ASP A 77 -9.10 -34.82 -8.62
C ASP A 77 -7.63 -34.40 -8.83
N TRP A 78 -7.38 -33.51 -9.76
CA TRP A 78 -6.05 -32.98 -10.01
C TRP A 78 -5.55 -32.12 -8.83
N LEU A 79 -6.43 -31.33 -8.20
CA LEU A 79 -6.06 -30.46 -7.08
C LEU A 79 -5.81 -31.28 -5.80
N ASP A 80 -6.58 -32.35 -5.58
CA ASP A 80 -6.31 -33.32 -4.50
C ASP A 80 -4.93 -33.92 -4.61
N GLU A 81 -4.56 -34.40 -5.81
CA GLU A 81 -3.24 -34.98 -6.05
C GLU A 81 -2.14 -33.97 -5.80
N VAL A 82 -2.28 -32.75 -6.28
CA VAL A 82 -1.29 -31.69 -6.08
C VAL A 82 -1.13 -31.34 -4.58
N ILE A 83 -2.24 -31.13 -3.88
CA ILE A 83 -2.23 -30.79 -2.43
C ILE A 83 -1.59 -31.92 -1.63
N ASP A 84 -1.96 -33.15 -1.89
CA ASP A 84 -1.41 -34.34 -1.22
C ASP A 84 0.10 -34.51 -1.44
N ARG A 85 0.56 -34.26 -2.66
CA ARG A 85 2.01 -34.39 -3.02
C ARG A 85 2.82 -33.27 -2.40
N LEU A 86 2.35 -32.03 -2.44
CA LEU A 86 2.98 -30.90 -1.76
C LEU A 86 3.06 -31.14 -0.25
N TRP A 87 1.98 -31.60 0.37
CA TRP A 87 1.97 -31.92 1.80
C TRP A 87 2.94 -33.04 2.18
N LYS A 88 3.00 -34.12 1.41
CA LYS A 88 3.99 -35.21 1.59
C LYS A 88 5.41 -34.69 1.42
N GLY A 89 5.62 -33.68 0.58
CA GLY A 89 6.84 -32.94 0.42
C GLY A 89 7.09 -31.90 1.51
N GLY A 90 6.25 -31.76 2.54
CA GLY A 90 6.44 -30.76 3.61
C GLY A 90 6.17 -29.32 3.20
N ILE A 91 5.53 -29.10 2.06
CA ILE A 91 5.17 -27.76 1.55
C ILE A 91 3.75 -27.40 1.98
N HIS A 92 3.59 -26.27 2.65
CA HIS A 92 2.30 -25.72 3.05
C HIS A 92 1.64 -24.94 1.91
N ILE A 93 0.35 -24.69 2.05
CA ILE A 93 -0.47 -24.14 0.98
C ILE A 93 -1.28 -22.94 1.45
N ILE A 94 -1.18 -21.85 0.72
CA ILE A 94 -2.15 -20.77 0.69
C ILE A 94 -3.11 -21.11 -0.46
N LEU A 95 -4.35 -21.49 -0.14
CA LEU A 95 -5.30 -21.92 -1.15
C LEU A 95 -6.15 -20.74 -1.61
N ALA A 96 -6.18 -20.49 -2.93
CA ALA A 96 -6.92 -19.36 -3.48
C ALA A 96 -8.38 -19.72 -3.81
N THR A 97 -9.27 -18.72 -3.69
CA THR A 97 -10.57 -18.72 -4.36
C THR A 97 -10.38 -18.19 -5.78
N PRO A 98 -10.99 -18.82 -6.81
CA PRO A 98 -10.63 -18.53 -8.20
C PRO A 98 -11.44 -17.42 -8.86
N SER A 99 -12.08 -16.54 -8.10
CA SER A 99 -13.04 -15.55 -8.60
C SER A 99 -12.43 -14.46 -9.51
N GLY A 100 -11.10 -14.31 -9.51
CA GLY A 100 -10.42 -13.36 -10.39
C GLY A 100 -10.60 -13.67 -11.90
N ALA A 101 -10.77 -14.94 -12.26
CA ALA A 101 -10.97 -15.38 -13.64
C ALA A 101 -12.12 -16.41 -13.72
N ARG A 102 -13.10 -16.15 -14.55
CA ARG A 102 -14.31 -16.96 -14.70
C ARG A 102 -14.22 -17.90 -15.90
N PRO A 103 -14.94 -19.06 -15.86
CA PRO A 103 -15.04 -19.98 -16.99
C PRO A 103 -15.76 -19.34 -18.19
N ALA A 104 -15.43 -19.81 -19.40
CA ALA A 104 -16.03 -19.34 -20.64
C ALA A 104 -17.54 -19.65 -20.73
N TRP A 105 -17.97 -20.82 -20.22
CA TRP A 105 -19.39 -21.20 -20.20
C TRP A 105 -20.26 -20.19 -19.43
N MET A 106 -19.70 -19.59 -18.35
CA MET A 106 -20.43 -18.60 -17.54
C MET A 106 -20.69 -17.32 -18.34
N ALA A 107 -19.67 -16.80 -19.03
CA ALA A 107 -19.83 -15.61 -19.86
C ALA A 107 -20.74 -15.85 -21.07
N GLN A 108 -20.75 -17.07 -21.61
CA GLN A 108 -21.63 -17.44 -22.72
C GLN A 108 -23.09 -17.56 -22.29
N LYS A 109 -23.34 -18.20 -21.14
CA LYS A 109 -24.70 -18.46 -20.64
C LYS A 109 -25.32 -17.23 -19.97
N TYR A 110 -24.48 -16.42 -19.30
CA TYR A 110 -24.86 -15.27 -18.49
C TYR A 110 -24.02 -14.03 -18.86
N PRO A 111 -24.17 -13.44 -20.06
CA PRO A 111 -23.34 -12.34 -20.51
C PRO A 111 -23.43 -11.10 -19.61
N GLU A 112 -24.48 -10.97 -18.79
CA GLU A 112 -24.65 -9.91 -17.80
C GLU A 112 -23.63 -9.97 -16.65
N VAL A 113 -22.93 -11.09 -16.46
CA VAL A 113 -21.84 -11.18 -15.48
C VAL A 113 -20.63 -10.37 -15.89
N LEU A 114 -20.48 -10.06 -17.19
CA LEU A 114 -19.35 -9.31 -17.70
C LEU A 114 -19.45 -7.82 -17.35
N ARG A 115 -18.28 -7.24 -17.07
CA ARG A 115 -18.13 -5.82 -16.70
C ARG A 115 -18.65 -4.89 -17.81
N VAL A 116 -19.18 -3.76 -17.37
CA VAL A 116 -19.49 -2.59 -18.22
C VAL A 116 -18.52 -1.48 -17.85
N GLU A 117 -17.76 -1.03 -18.83
CA GLU A 117 -16.71 -0.04 -18.69
C GLU A 117 -17.24 1.38 -18.48
N SER A 118 -16.34 2.33 -18.23
CA SER A 118 -16.66 3.75 -17.99
C SER A 118 -17.40 4.43 -19.15
N ASN A 119 -17.30 3.91 -20.35
CA ASN A 119 -18.02 4.37 -21.55
C ASN A 119 -19.37 3.65 -21.76
N PHE A 120 -19.84 2.91 -20.76
CA PHE A 120 -21.07 2.11 -20.77
C PHE A 120 -21.07 0.91 -21.78
N GLN A 121 -19.91 0.53 -22.29
CA GLN A 121 -19.80 -0.66 -23.14
C GLN A 121 -19.53 -1.92 -22.30
N ARG A 122 -20.29 -2.99 -22.56
CA ARG A 122 -20.07 -4.29 -21.96
C ARG A 122 -18.88 -4.99 -22.62
N ASN A 123 -17.99 -5.52 -21.78
CA ASN A 123 -16.86 -6.30 -22.24
C ASN A 123 -17.28 -7.65 -22.82
N HIS A 124 -16.41 -8.25 -23.61
CA HIS A 124 -16.49 -9.65 -24.04
C HIS A 124 -15.74 -10.56 -23.07
N PHE A 125 -15.90 -11.87 -23.21
CA PHE A 125 -15.13 -12.86 -22.45
C PHE A 125 -13.63 -12.68 -22.67
N GLY A 126 -12.86 -12.81 -21.60
CA GLY A 126 -11.40 -12.72 -21.56
C GLY A 126 -10.92 -11.88 -20.38
N ASN A 127 -9.64 -11.89 -20.15
CA ASN A 127 -8.94 -11.23 -19.08
C ASN A 127 -9.43 -11.58 -17.65
N ARG A 128 -8.63 -11.23 -16.66
CA ARG A 128 -8.99 -11.30 -15.24
C ARG A 128 -9.81 -10.07 -14.83
N HIS A 129 -10.52 -10.14 -13.69
CA HIS A 129 -11.35 -9.06 -13.11
C HIS A 129 -12.38 -8.43 -14.06
N ASN A 130 -12.78 -9.14 -15.10
CA ASN A 130 -13.76 -8.69 -16.08
C ASN A 130 -15.17 -9.17 -15.70
N HIS A 131 -15.61 -8.86 -14.48
CA HIS A 131 -16.92 -9.24 -13.96
C HIS A 131 -17.62 -8.06 -13.27
N CYS A 132 -18.95 -8.17 -13.18
CA CYS A 132 -19.76 -7.23 -12.42
C CYS A 132 -19.85 -7.69 -10.94
N PRO A 133 -19.31 -6.95 -9.97
CA PRO A 133 -19.37 -7.34 -8.56
C PRO A 133 -20.77 -7.32 -7.97
N SER A 134 -21.73 -6.73 -8.70
CA SER A 134 -23.14 -6.65 -8.30
C SER A 134 -24.02 -7.72 -8.94
N SER A 135 -23.52 -8.50 -9.91
CA SER A 135 -24.30 -9.54 -10.57
C SER A 135 -24.71 -10.64 -9.58
N PRO A 136 -26.02 -10.89 -9.36
CA PRO A 136 -26.44 -11.96 -8.48
C PRO A 136 -25.93 -13.33 -8.96
N VAL A 137 -26.00 -13.58 -10.26
CA VAL A 137 -25.51 -14.83 -10.86
C VAL A 137 -24.03 -15.03 -10.57
N TYR A 138 -23.20 -13.99 -10.79
CA TYR A 138 -21.76 -14.11 -10.50
C TYR A 138 -21.50 -14.40 -9.03
N ARG A 139 -22.14 -13.66 -8.13
CA ARG A 139 -22.02 -13.85 -6.69
C ARG A 139 -22.45 -15.24 -6.22
N ASP A 140 -23.57 -15.75 -6.74
CA ASP A 140 -24.06 -17.10 -6.41
C ASP A 140 -23.05 -18.17 -6.86
N LYS A 141 -22.45 -18.01 -8.06
CA LYS A 141 -21.45 -18.96 -8.57
C LYS A 141 -20.14 -18.90 -7.80
N VAL A 142 -19.67 -17.71 -7.44
CA VAL A 142 -18.51 -17.54 -6.58
C VAL A 142 -18.74 -18.20 -5.22
N GLN A 143 -19.85 -17.91 -4.56
CA GLN A 143 -20.16 -18.55 -3.28
C GLN A 143 -20.25 -20.09 -3.39
N ALA A 144 -20.77 -20.61 -4.52
CA ALA A 144 -20.86 -22.05 -4.73
C ALA A 144 -19.46 -22.69 -4.85
N ILE A 145 -18.58 -22.18 -5.69
CA ILE A 145 -17.23 -22.75 -5.85
C ILE A 145 -16.40 -22.60 -4.57
N ASP A 146 -16.45 -21.45 -3.91
CA ASP A 146 -15.72 -21.18 -2.66
C ASP A 146 -16.19 -22.13 -1.55
N THR A 147 -17.49 -22.38 -1.47
CA THR A 147 -18.05 -23.34 -0.50
C THR A 147 -17.58 -24.76 -0.80
N GLN A 148 -17.54 -25.19 -2.06
CA GLN A 148 -17.02 -26.51 -2.45
C GLN A 148 -15.55 -26.68 -2.09
N LEU A 149 -14.72 -25.66 -2.39
CA LEU A 149 -13.30 -25.63 -2.00
C LEU A 149 -13.15 -25.71 -0.48
N ALA A 150 -13.94 -24.94 0.26
CA ALA A 150 -13.88 -24.94 1.72
C ALA A 150 -14.28 -26.29 2.33
N ILE A 151 -15.38 -26.88 1.89
CA ILE A 151 -15.83 -28.22 2.36
C ILE A 151 -14.72 -29.25 2.13
N ARG A 152 -14.04 -29.19 1.01
CA ARG A 152 -13.00 -30.16 0.65
C ARG A 152 -11.68 -29.93 1.38
N TYR A 153 -11.21 -28.69 1.46
CA TYR A 153 -9.82 -28.40 1.83
C TYR A 153 -9.62 -27.64 3.13
N ALA A 154 -10.61 -26.98 3.72
CA ALA A 154 -10.42 -26.20 4.94
C ALA A 154 -9.98 -27.05 6.15
N GLY A 155 -10.21 -28.35 6.13
CA GLY A 155 -9.73 -29.33 7.12
C GLY A 155 -8.35 -29.91 6.79
N HIS A 156 -7.82 -29.74 5.58
CA HIS A 156 -6.56 -30.34 5.18
C HIS A 156 -5.38 -29.68 5.89
N PRO A 157 -4.42 -30.43 6.49
CA PRO A 157 -3.34 -29.89 7.31
C PRO A 157 -2.34 -29.04 6.51
N ALA A 158 -2.22 -29.24 5.21
CA ALA A 158 -1.37 -28.43 4.34
C ALA A 158 -1.89 -27.00 4.19
N VAL A 159 -3.22 -26.79 4.23
CA VAL A 159 -3.84 -25.48 3.99
C VAL A 159 -3.74 -24.64 5.26
N ILE A 160 -2.98 -23.54 5.18
CA ILE A 160 -2.67 -22.66 6.32
C ILE A 160 -3.39 -21.30 6.24
N LEU A 161 -3.83 -20.89 5.04
CA LEU A 161 -4.43 -19.58 4.79
C LEU A 161 -5.32 -19.65 3.53
N TRP A 162 -6.40 -18.86 3.49
CA TRP A 162 -7.16 -18.58 2.28
C TRP A 162 -6.63 -17.32 1.59
N HIS A 163 -6.42 -17.39 0.28
CA HIS A 163 -6.20 -16.26 -0.60
C HIS A 163 -7.49 -15.97 -1.37
N LEU A 164 -8.20 -14.89 -1.00
CA LEU A 164 -9.46 -14.52 -1.64
C LEU A 164 -9.17 -13.84 -2.98
N SER A 165 -9.61 -14.45 -4.08
CA SER A 165 -9.37 -13.94 -5.44
C SER A 165 -7.90 -13.64 -5.72
N ASN A 166 -7.62 -12.51 -6.37
CA ASN A 166 -6.29 -11.96 -6.61
C ASN A 166 -6.42 -10.50 -7.04
N GLU A 167 -5.68 -9.56 -6.43
CA GLU A 167 -5.56 -8.16 -6.87
C GLU A 167 -6.90 -7.53 -7.31
N TYR A 168 -7.89 -7.50 -6.43
CA TYR A 168 -9.20 -6.91 -6.75
C TYR A 168 -9.08 -5.54 -7.39
N SER A 169 -9.68 -5.35 -8.56
CA SER A 169 -9.53 -4.11 -9.34
C SER A 169 -10.71 -3.78 -10.23
N GLY A 170 -10.84 -2.50 -10.56
CA GLY A 170 -11.77 -1.94 -11.53
C GLY A 170 -13.22 -1.95 -11.08
N ASP A 171 -14.00 -1.08 -11.66
CA ASP A 171 -15.42 -0.84 -11.36
C ASP A 171 -16.33 -1.28 -12.52
N CYS A 172 -17.65 -1.29 -12.31
CA CYS A 172 -18.62 -1.68 -13.32
C CYS A 172 -19.80 -0.69 -13.36
N ARG A 173 -20.17 -0.26 -14.56
CA ARG A 173 -21.27 0.71 -14.77
C ARG A 173 -22.50 0.09 -15.37
N CYS A 174 -22.75 -1.20 -15.17
CA CYS A 174 -23.97 -1.88 -15.63
C CYS A 174 -25.22 -1.37 -14.87
N PRO A 175 -26.44 -1.64 -15.37
CA PRO A 175 -27.67 -1.20 -14.70
C PRO A 175 -27.78 -1.62 -13.23
N LEU A 176 -27.30 -2.81 -12.86
CA LEU A 176 -27.28 -3.26 -11.46
C LEU A 176 -26.38 -2.39 -10.57
N CYS A 177 -25.19 -2.06 -11.07
CA CYS A 177 -24.26 -1.19 -10.35
C CYS A 177 -24.80 0.24 -10.25
N GLN A 178 -25.47 0.75 -11.30
CA GLN A 178 -26.14 2.05 -11.27
C GLN A 178 -27.25 2.11 -10.23
N GLU A 179 -28.03 1.06 -10.08
CA GLU A 179 -29.10 1.02 -9.06
C GLU A 179 -28.51 0.97 -7.64
N LYS A 180 -27.46 0.16 -7.41
CA LYS A 180 -26.74 0.15 -6.13
C LYS A 180 -26.09 1.50 -5.83
N TRP A 181 -25.55 2.18 -6.85
CA TRP A 181 -25.03 3.52 -6.75
C TRP A 181 -26.09 4.53 -6.24
N ARG A 182 -27.25 4.53 -6.85
CA ARG A 182 -28.37 5.39 -6.42
C ARG A 182 -28.84 5.07 -5.00
N THR A 183 -28.85 3.78 -4.63
CA THR A 183 -29.18 3.36 -3.27
C THR A 183 -28.16 3.87 -2.28
N TRP A 184 -26.87 3.71 -2.56
CA TRP A 184 -25.78 4.22 -1.73
C TRP A 184 -25.84 5.75 -1.56
N LEU A 185 -26.14 6.47 -2.62
CA LEU A 185 -26.33 7.94 -2.56
C LEU A 185 -27.53 8.34 -1.70
N LYS A 186 -28.64 7.61 -1.80
CA LYS A 186 -29.81 7.85 -0.95
C LYS A 186 -29.49 7.64 0.53
N GLU A 187 -28.71 6.61 0.85
CA GLU A 187 -28.28 6.35 2.22
C GLU A 187 -27.33 7.44 2.74
N ARG A 188 -26.45 7.97 1.88
CA ARG A 188 -25.48 9.01 2.24
C ARG A 188 -26.12 10.40 2.38
N TYR A 189 -26.99 10.79 1.46
CA TYR A 189 -27.52 12.16 1.35
C TYR A 189 -28.97 12.31 1.80
N GLY A 190 -29.71 11.24 1.91
CA GLY A 190 -31.13 11.24 2.29
C GLY A 190 -32.05 11.77 1.21
N THR A 191 -31.83 12.98 0.72
CA THR A 191 -32.68 13.66 -0.29
C THR A 191 -31.89 14.09 -1.52
N ILE A 192 -32.60 14.20 -2.66
CA ILE A 192 -31.96 14.68 -3.90
C ILE A 192 -31.52 16.15 -3.79
N ASP A 193 -32.22 16.94 -2.98
CA ASP A 193 -31.86 18.34 -2.73
C ASP A 193 -30.57 18.46 -1.90
N GLU A 194 -30.36 17.59 -0.91
CA GLU A 194 -29.08 17.55 -0.17
C GLU A 194 -27.92 17.07 -1.06
N LEU A 195 -28.14 16.05 -1.90
CA LEU A 195 -27.16 15.66 -2.91
C LEU A 195 -26.79 16.84 -3.82
N ASN A 196 -27.81 17.54 -4.39
CA ASN A 196 -27.58 18.70 -5.26
C ASN A 196 -26.74 19.78 -4.57
N LYS A 197 -27.02 20.03 -3.28
CA LYS A 197 -26.30 21.02 -2.48
C LYS A 197 -24.84 20.56 -2.26
N ARG A 198 -24.64 19.30 -1.86
CA ARG A 198 -23.32 18.75 -1.54
C ARG A 198 -22.45 18.51 -2.77
N TRP A 199 -23.02 18.27 -3.93
CA TRP A 199 -22.29 18.13 -5.19
C TRP A 199 -22.19 19.44 -5.98
N TRP A 200 -22.69 20.54 -5.44
CA TRP A 200 -22.68 21.86 -6.09
C TRP A 200 -23.25 21.83 -7.52
N THR A 201 -24.36 21.09 -7.73
CA THR A 201 -24.94 20.83 -9.05
C THR A 201 -25.53 22.06 -9.75
N SER A 202 -25.56 23.22 -9.08
CA SER A 202 -25.85 24.52 -9.72
C SER A 202 -24.81 24.89 -10.79
N PHE A 203 -23.58 24.36 -10.67
CA PHE A 203 -22.53 24.55 -11.67
C PHE A 203 -22.93 23.87 -12.98
N TRP A 204 -22.86 24.58 -14.10
CA TRP A 204 -23.23 24.14 -15.43
C TRP A 204 -24.61 23.46 -15.54
N SER A 205 -25.57 23.87 -14.70
CA SER A 205 -26.94 23.35 -14.74
C SER A 205 -27.06 21.82 -14.56
N MET A 206 -26.21 21.23 -13.72
CA MET A 206 -26.18 19.80 -13.47
C MET A 206 -27.20 19.30 -12.42
N ARG A 207 -28.18 20.16 -12.05
CA ARG A 207 -29.16 19.86 -11.00
C ARG A 207 -30.06 18.67 -11.35
N TYR A 208 -30.14 17.70 -10.45
CA TYR A 208 -31.04 16.57 -10.51
C TYR A 208 -32.36 16.85 -9.82
N THR A 209 -33.46 16.33 -10.37
CA THR A 209 -34.81 16.42 -9.78
C THR A 209 -35.34 15.07 -9.35
N ASP A 210 -34.75 14.00 -9.81
CA ASP A 210 -35.06 12.61 -9.45
C ASP A 210 -33.82 11.76 -9.43
N TRP A 211 -33.76 10.75 -8.54
CA TRP A 211 -32.64 9.83 -8.40
C TRP A 211 -32.35 9.04 -9.67
N SER A 212 -33.35 8.75 -10.49
CA SER A 212 -33.18 8.00 -11.76
C SER A 212 -32.31 8.75 -12.77
N GLN A 213 -32.16 10.07 -12.62
CA GLN A 213 -31.33 10.91 -13.48
C GLN A 213 -29.84 10.84 -13.10
N VAL A 214 -29.50 10.29 -11.92
CA VAL A 214 -28.13 10.22 -11.46
C VAL A 214 -27.45 8.98 -12.06
N GLU A 215 -26.53 9.22 -12.97
CA GLU A 215 -25.66 8.21 -13.57
C GLU A 215 -24.27 8.23 -12.92
N PRO A 216 -23.47 7.16 -13.01
CA PRO A 216 -22.08 7.19 -12.57
C PRO A 216 -21.23 8.11 -13.44
N PRO A 217 -20.08 8.62 -12.92
CA PRO A 217 -19.19 9.46 -13.71
C PRO A 217 -18.67 8.70 -14.94
N SER A 218 -18.63 9.39 -16.10
CA SER A 218 -18.29 8.78 -17.38
C SER A 218 -17.64 9.77 -18.33
N PRO A 219 -16.62 9.36 -19.12
CA PRO A 219 -16.03 10.23 -20.13
C PRO A 219 -16.99 10.56 -21.29
N VAL A 220 -18.06 9.80 -21.45
CA VAL A 220 -19.14 10.06 -22.43
C VAL A 220 -20.38 10.70 -21.81
N GLY A 221 -20.32 11.03 -20.54
CA GLY A 221 -21.39 11.67 -19.75
C GLY A 221 -20.83 12.73 -18.81
N GLN A 222 -21.17 12.63 -17.52
CA GLN A 222 -20.69 13.58 -16.51
C GLN A 222 -19.28 13.21 -16.05
N SER A 223 -18.31 14.09 -16.30
CA SER A 223 -16.92 13.93 -15.89
C SER A 223 -16.31 15.15 -15.18
N SER A 224 -17.13 16.22 -15.00
CA SER A 224 -16.64 17.49 -14.44
C SER A 224 -17.06 17.72 -12.99
N ASN A 225 -17.90 16.85 -12.42
CA ASN A 225 -18.31 16.95 -11.02
C ASN A 225 -17.35 16.16 -10.14
N THR A 226 -16.46 16.85 -9.44
CA THR A 226 -15.41 16.23 -8.63
C THR A 226 -16.00 15.50 -7.41
N SER A 227 -17.01 16.04 -6.77
CA SER A 227 -17.75 15.39 -5.67
C SER A 227 -18.32 14.03 -6.10
N MET A 228 -18.95 13.96 -7.28
CA MET A 228 -19.46 12.72 -7.85
C MET A 228 -18.32 11.70 -8.10
N GLN A 229 -17.18 12.15 -8.58
CA GLN A 229 -16.03 11.27 -8.84
C GLN A 229 -15.45 10.70 -7.56
N VAL A 230 -15.29 11.51 -6.51
CA VAL A 230 -14.84 11.04 -5.18
C VAL A 230 -15.84 10.03 -4.60
N ASP A 231 -17.13 10.34 -4.65
CA ASP A 231 -18.17 9.44 -4.15
C ASP A 231 -18.25 8.12 -4.94
N TRP A 232 -17.99 8.17 -6.26
CA TRP A 232 -17.91 6.95 -7.06
C TRP A 232 -16.76 6.04 -6.61
N ARG A 233 -15.61 6.59 -6.25
CA ARG A 233 -14.48 5.84 -5.70
C ARG A 233 -14.82 5.21 -4.35
N ARG A 234 -15.49 5.95 -3.48
CA ARG A 234 -15.98 5.43 -2.19
C ARG A 234 -16.98 4.30 -2.37
N PHE A 235 -17.94 4.49 -3.28
CA PHE A 235 -18.91 3.46 -3.63
C PHE A 235 -18.23 2.21 -4.22
N SER A 236 -17.28 2.38 -5.13
CA SER A 236 -16.54 1.27 -5.72
C SER A 236 -15.71 0.51 -4.67
N THR A 237 -15.10 1.22 -3.72
CA THR A 237 -14.44 0.61 -2.56
C THR A 237 -15.41 -0.22 -1.73
N GLN A 238 -16.60 0.34 -1.42
CA GLN A 238 -17.62 -0.39 -0.66
C GLN A 238 -18.10 -1.64 -1.39
N GLN A 239 -18.32 -1.57 -2.72
CA GLN A 239 -18.70 -2.74 -3.51
C GLN A 239 -17.63 -3.84 -3.50
N CYS A 240 -16.36 -3.47 -3.62
CA CYS A 240 -15.25 -4.40 -3.53
C CYS A 240 -15.19 -5.04 -2.14
N LYS A 241 -15.28 -4.24 -1.09
CA LYS A 241 -15.33 -4.71 0.30
C LYS A 241 -16.46 -5.71 0.53
N ASP A 242 -17.67 -5.42 0.05
CA ASP A 242 -18.83 -6.31 0.17
C ASP A 242 -18.62 -7.62 -0.60
N PHE A 243 -17.87 -7.59 -1.69
CA PHE A 243 -17.54 -8.79 -2.46
C PHE A 243 -16.51 -9.64 -1.70
N ILE A 244 -15.44 -9.05 -1.16
CA ILE A 244 -14.45 -9.73 -0.32
C ILE A 244 -15.13 -10.39 0.90
N LEU A 245 -16.01 -9.66 1.58
CA LEU A 245 -16.74 -10.19 2.74
C LEU A 245 -17.64 -11.38 2.38
N MET A 246 -18.21 -11.39 1.19
CA MET A 246 -19.01 -12.51 0.68
C MET A 246 -18.15 -13.76 0.46
N GLU A 247 -17.01 -13.65 -0.20
CA GLU A 247 -16.08 -14.78 -0.41
C GLU A 247 -15.54 -15.29 0.94
N LYS A 248 -15.10 -14.36 1.81
CA LYS A 248 -14.67 -14.69 3.16
C LYS A 248 -15.74 -15.47 3.94
N ALA A 249 -16.98 -15.02 3.89
CA ALA A 249 -18.08 -15.68 4.58
C ALA A 249 -18.31 -17.09 4.06
N ALA A 250 -18.18 -17.33 2.75
CA ALA A 250 -18.35 -18.65 2.14
C ALA A 250 -17.28 -19.65 2.65
N VAL A 251 -16.00 -19.24 2.67
CA VAL A 251 -14.92 -20.13 3.12
C VAL A 251 -14.88 -20.30 4.64
N GLN A 252 -15.15 -19.26 5.41
CA GLN A 252 -15.15 -19.31 6.88
C GLN A 252 -16.40 -19.96 7.48
N ALA A 253 -17.48 -20.13 6.72
CA ALA A 253 -18.65 -20.92 7.16
C ALA A 253 -18.26 -22.37 7.47
N VAL A 254 -17.24 -22.91 6.82
CA VAL A 254 -16.77 -24.30 7.01
C VAL A 254 -15.70 -24.36 8.11
N ASN A 255 -14.74 -23.42 8.11
CA ASN A 255 -13.70 -23.36 9.12
C ASN A 255 -13.39 -21.90 9.49
N PRO A 256 -13.98 -21.35 10.56
CA PRO A 256 -13.80 -19.95 10.96
C PRO A 256 -12.39 -19.63 11.49
N ASP A 257 -11.61 -20.63 11.88
CA ASP A 257 -10.26 -20.44 12.42
C ASP A 257 -9.21 -20.23 11.31
N LEU A 258 -9.52 -20.67 10.08
CA LEU A 258 -8.63 -20.46 8.94
C LEU A 258 -8.76 -19.02 8.44
N LYS A 259 -7.67 -18.27 8.55
CA LYS A 259 -7.63 -16.86 8.21
C LYS A 259 -7.71 -16.64 6.70
N CYS A 260 -8.12 -15.41 6.32
CA CYS A 260 -8.25 -14.99 4.93
C CYS A 260 -7.37 -13.77 4.66
N THR A 261 -6.72 -13.76 3.51
CA THR A 261 -6.04 -12.61 2.94
C THR A 261 -6.54 -12.32 1.53
N ALA A 262 -6.27 -11.13 1.04
CA ALA A 262 -6.34 -10.75 -0.37
C ALA A 262 -5.16 -9.84 -0.63
N ASN A 263 -4.42 -10.07 -1.72
CA ASN A 263 -3.25 -9.29 -2.05
C ASN A 263 -3.64 -7.90 -2.58
N LEU A 264 -3.02 -6.88 -2.00
CA LEU A 264 -3.17 -5.48 -2.36
C LEU A 264 -2.02 -5.08 -3.31
N MET A 265 -2.26 -4.11 -4.18
CA MET A 265 -1.28 -3.68 -5.18
C MET A 265 -0.51 -2.42 -4.74
N GLU A 266 0.64 -2.19 -5.38
CA GLU A 266 1.42 -0.97 -5.18
C GLU A 266 0.69 0.27 -5.73
N ARG A 267 0.76 1.42 -5.02
CA ARG A 267 0.26 2.73 -5.50
C ARG A 267 -1.14 2.66 -6.13
N PHE A 268 -2.05 1.96 -5.47
CA PHE A 268 -3.35 1.64 -6.06
C PHE A 268 -4.36 2.76 -5.83
N TRP A 269 -4.83 3.34 -6.93
CA TRP A 269 -5.75 4.47 -6.97
C TRP A 269 -7.22 4.09 -6.78
N ASP A 270 -7.63 2.88 -7.23
CA ASP A 270 -9.06 2.60 -7.43
C ASP A 270 -9.85 2.43 -6.13
N TYR A 271 -9.20 1.96 -5.05
CA TYR A 271 -9.87 1.65 -3.79
C TYR A 271 -9.10 2.17 -2.58
N ASP A 272 -9.85 2.55 -1.54
CA ASP A 272 -9.31 2.87 -0.23
C ASP A 272 -8.92 1.59 0.52
N TYR A 273 -7.63 1.37 0.65
CA TYR A 273 -7.09 0.18 1.27
C TYR A 273 -7.24 0.14 2.80
N PHE A 274 -7.37 1.27 3.48
CA PHE A 274 -7.78 1.26 4.90
C PHE A 274 -9.15 0.61 5.06
N SER A 275 -10.07 0.88 4.14
CA SER A 275 -11.40 0.27 4.13
C SER A 275 -11.37 -1.20 3.75
N LEU A 276 -10.59 -1.60 2.73
CA LEU A 276 -10.51 -3.00 2.31
C LEU A 276 -9.83 -3.90 3.34
N ALA A 277 -8.82 -3.39 4.05
CA ALA A 277 -8.13 -4.12 5.11
C ALA A 277 -9.07 -4.58 6.23
N GLU A 278 -10.20 -3.89 6.45
CA GLU A 278 -11.21 -4.33 7.42
C GLU A 278 -11.90 -5.64 7.01
N ALA A 279 -11.96 -5.95 5.71
CA ALA A 279 -12.62 -7.16 5.19
C ALA A 279 -11.74 -8.42 5.29
N ILE A 280 -10.43 -8.29 5.35
CA ILE A 280 -9.47 -9.40 5.41
C ILE A 280 -8.91 -9.58 6.83
N ASP A 281 -8.46 -10.80 7.16
CA ASP A 281 -7.86 -11.08 8.47
C ASP A 281 -6.39 -10.69 8.50
N VAL A 282 -5.68 -10.96 7.41
CA VAL A 282 -4.25 -10.69 7.22
C VAL A 282 -4.08 -9.76 6.03
N VAL A 283 -3.31 -8.70 6.20
CA VAL A 283 -2.92 -7.84 5.08
C VAL A 283 -1.82 -8.53 4.29
N SER A 284 -1.97 -8.58 2.98
CA SER A 284 -0.91 -9.00 2.07
C SER A 284 -0.84 -8.07 0.86
N TRP A 285 0.30 -8.00 0.19
CA TRP A 285 0.46 -7.15 -0.96
C TRP A 285 1.56 -7.60 -1.92
N ASP A 286 1.58 -6.99 -3.10
CA ASP A 286 2.44 -7.33 -4.21
C ASP A 286 3.41 -6.19 -4.48
N ALA A 287 4.72 -6.49 -4.44
CA ALA A 287 5.78 -5.51 -4.54
C ALA A 287 6.70 -5.78 -5.74
N TYR A 288 6.64 -4.90 -6.74
CA TYR A 288 7.41 -5.02 -7.97
C TYR A 288 8.28 -3.77 -8.25
N PRO A 289 9.26 -3.44 -7.37
CA PRO A 289 10.11 -2.28 -7.55
C PRO A 289 10.95 -2.37 -8.83
N GLN A 290 10.96 -1.28 -9.61
CA GLN A 290 11.84 -1.13 -10.75
C GLN A 290 13.21 -0.62 -10.29
N TRP A 291 14.08 -1.55 -9.90
CA TRP A 291 15.45 -1.24 -9.51
C TRP A 291 16.32 -0.78 -10.68
N HIS A 292 17.45 -0.13 -10.35
CA HIS A 292 18.47 0.34 -11.30
C HIS A 292 17.95 1.41 -12.27
N GLY A 293 17.01 2.25 -11.79
CA GLY A 293 16.51 3.45 -12.46
C GLY A 293 17.38 4.67 -12.19
N GLU A 294 16.74 5.82 -12.00
CA GLU A 294 17.42 7.08 -11.69
C GLU A 294 18.01 7.08 -10.27
N SER A 295 17.27 6.54 -9.30
CA SER A 295 17.69 6.46 -7.90
C SER A 295 17.09 5.23 -7.23
N ASP A 296 17.94 4.27 -6.86
CA ASP A 296 17.51 3.10 -6.07
C ASP A 296 17.15 3.50 -4.64
N VAL A 297 17.72 4.56 -4.09
CA VAL A 297 17.33 5.11 -2.77
C VAL A 297 15.89 5.62 -2.78
N ALA A 298 15.51 6.39 -3.81
CA ALA A 298 14.15 6.89 -3.95
C ALA A 298 13.15 5.74 -4.14
N ARG A 299 13.54 4.73 -4.93
CA ARG A 299 12.73 3.52 -5.15
C ARG A 299 12.57 2.71 -3.85
N ALA A 300 13.66 2.54 -3.10
CA ALA A 300 13.61 1.87 -1.80
C ALA A 300 12.69 2.60 -0.81
N ALA A 301 12.73 3.94 -0.76
CA ALA A 301 11.85 4.72 0.10
C ALA A 301 10.37 4.54 -0.28
N GLU A 302 10.03 4.51 -1.57
CA GLU A 302 8.66 4.27 -2.04
C GLU A 302 8.14 2.91 -1.57
N PHE A 303 8.94 1.85 -1.70
CA PHE A 303 8.53 0.51 -1.27
C PHE A 303 8.54 0.35 0.25
N ALA A 304 9.48 0.99 0.94
CA ALA A 304 9.46 1.08 2.41
C ALA A 304 8.19 1.76 2.92
N MET A 305 7.74 2.85 2.27
CA MET A 305 6.47 3.52 2.57
C MET A 305 5.29 2.55 2.43
N ASN A 306 5.21 1.81 1.31
CA ASN A 306 4.13 0.85 1.10
C ASN A 306 4.16 -0.28 2.14
N HIS A 307 5.32 -0.82 2.50
CA HIS A 307 5.46 -1.81 3.57
C HIS A 307 4.92 -1.28 4.91
N GLU A 308 5.27 -0.04 5.30
CA GLU A 308 4.75 0.57 6.52
C GLU A 308 3.23 0.82 6.45
N MET A 309 2.70 1.19 5.28
CA MET A 309 1.25 1.32 5.07
C MET A 309 0.54 -0.01 5.30
N MET A 310 1.03 -1.10 4.70
CA MET A 310 0.44 -2.44 4.87
C MET A 310 0.42 -2.86 6.34
N ARG A 311 1.51 -2.63 7.05
CA ARG A 311 1.58 -2.86 8.50
C ARG A 311 0.59 -1.99 9.27
N SER A 312 0.48 -0.72 8.91
CA SER A 312 -0.32 0.30 9.62
C SER A 312 -1.82 0.10 9.47
N PHE A 313 -2.30 -0.55 8.39
CA PHE A 313 -3.74 -0.76 8.18
C PHE A 313 -4.41 -1.52 9.33
N LYS A 314 -3.70 -2.41 9.99
CA LYS A 314 -4.20 -3.22 11.10
C LYS A 314 -3.30 -3.22 12.35
N ASP A 315 -2.23 -2.43 12.37
CA ASP A 315 -1.18 -2.48 13.40
C ASP A 315 -0.63 -3.90 13.64
N GLN A 316 -0.42 -4.63 12.56
CA GLN A 316 0.00 -6.03 12.56
C GLN A 316 1.11 -6.25 11.52
N PRO A 317 1.91 -7.31 11.63
CA PRO A 317 2.71 -7.77 10.51
C PRO A 317 1.84 -7.98 9.25
N PHE A 318 2.47 -8.11 8.10
CA PHE A 318 1.79 -8.35 6.82
C PHE A 318 2.51 -9.48 6.04
N LEU A 319 1.94 -9.89 4.92
CA LEU A 319 2.59 -10.82 4.01
C LEU A 319 3.01 -10.09 2.72
N LEU A 320 4.25 -10.27 2.30
CA LEU A 320 4.67 -10.01 0.94
C LEU A 320 4.21 -11.21 0.10
N MET A 321 3.06 -11.04 -0.60
CA MET A 321 2.38 -12.13 -1.29
C MET A 321 2.98 -12.40 -2.65
N GLU A 322 3.36 -11.34 -3.36
CA GLU A 322 4.04 -11.42 -4.63
C GLU A 322 5.24 -10.48 -4.67
N SER A 323 6.31 -10.95 -5.28
CA SER A 323 7.47 -10.17 -5.69
C SER A 323 8.15 -10.89 -6.87
N THR A 324 9.02 -10.21 -7.62
CA THR A 324 9.75 -10.93 -8.65
C THR A 324 11.10 -11.41 -8.16
N PRO A 325 11.50 -12.67 -8.43
CA PRO A 325 12.86 -13.11 -8.13
C PRO A 325 13.90 -12.46 -9.06
N SER A 326 13.51 -11.98 -10.24
CA SER A 326 14.44 -11.39 -11.22
C SER A 326 13.93 -10.14 -11.92
N LEU A 327 12.90 -10.22 -12.75
CA LEU A 327 12.32 -9.12 -13.52
C LEU A 327 10.83 -9.34 -13.74
N VAL A 328 10.09 -8.27 -14.00
CA VAL A 328 8.73 -8.31 -14.54
C VAL A 328 8.76 -8.19 -16.06
N ASN A 329 7.63 -8.46 -16.76
CA ASN A 329 7.56 -8.34 -18.21
C ASN A 329 6.55 -7.28 -18.70
N TRP A 330 5.89 -6.58 -17.80
CA TRP A 330 4.79 -5.66 -18.09
C TRP A 330 5.12 -4.17 -17.87
N LYS A 331 6.36 -3.85 -17.51
CA LYS A 331 6.85 -2.46 -17.47
C LYS A 331 7.47 -2.07 -18.83
N ARG A 332 7.58 -0.77 -19.09
CA ARG A 332 8.20 -0.26 -20.33
C ARG A 332 9.64 -0.77 -20.52
N VAL A 333 10.41 -0.85 -19.43
CA VAL A 333 11.76 -1.42 -19.38
C VAL A 333 11.81 -2.43 -18.25
N ASN A 334 12.05 -3.70 -18.58
CA ASN A 334 12.09 -4.79 -17.62
C ASN A 334 13.55 -5.12 -17.26
N LYS A 335 14.11 -4.30 -16.37
CA LYS A 335 15.51 -4.41 -15.97
C LYS A 335 15.70 -5.56 -14.98
N LEU A 336 16.71 -6.39 -15.23
CA LEU A 336 17.06 -7.52 -14.39
C LEU A 336 17.64 -7.03 -13.05
N LYS A 337 17.24 -7.63 -11.93
CA LYS A 337 17.90 -7.42 -10.64
C LYS A 337 19.36 -7.79 -10.71
N ARG A 338 20.25 -6.90 -10.26
CA ARG A 338 21.67 -7.14 -10.13
C ARG A 338 21.97 -8.07 -8.93
N PRO A 339 23.14 -8.71 -8.88
CA PRO A 339 23.54 -9.51 -7.71
C PRO A 339 23.39 -8.75 -6.40
N GLY A 340 22.87 -9.40 -5.37
CA GLY A 340 22.60 -8.83 -4.04
C GLY A 340 21.27 -8.09 -3.94
N MET A 341 20.71 -7.54 -5.02
CA MET A 341 19.45 -6.76 -4.98
C MET A 341 18.24 -7.61 -4.55
N HIS A 342 18.25 -8.92 -4.85
CA HIS A 342 17.16 -9.79 -4.42
C HIS A 342 17.15 -9.95 -2.89
N MET A 343 18.29 -10.21 -2.28
CA MET A 343 18.45 -10.24 -0.83
C MET A 343 18.07 -8.88 -0.20
N LEU A 344 18.60 -7.77 -0.74
CA LEU A 344 18.35 -6.42 -0.25
C LEU A 344 16.84 -6.10 -0.22
N SER A 345 16.11 -6.34 -1.32
CA SER A 345 14.67 -6.06 -1.39
C SER A 345 13.84 -7.00 -0.50
N SER A 346 14.23 -8.26 -0.36
CA SER A 346 13.54 -9.21 0.52
C SER A 346 13.72 -8.86 2.00
N MET A 347 14.93 -8.49 2.40
CA MET A 347 15.21 -8.06 3.77
C MET A 347 14.58 -6.70 4.10
N GLN A 348 14.34 -5.83 3.11
CA GLN A 348 13.56 -4.62 3.32
C GLN A 348 12.14 -4.95 3.76
N ALA A 349 11.45 -5.85 3.07
CA ALA A 349 10.09 -6.26 3.46
C ALA A 349 10.07 -6.81 4.89
N LEU A 350 11.05 -7.67 5.26
CA LEU A 350 11.17 -8.18 6.62
C LEU A 350 11.38 -7.07 7.64
N ALA A 351 12.30 -6.14 7.37
CA ALA A 351 12.60 -5.01 8.26
C ALA A 351 11.34 -4.19 8.61
N HIS A 352 10.43 -4.03 7.64
CA HIS A 352 9.19 -3.29 7.78
C HIS A 352 8.01 -4.12 8.30
N GLY A 353 8.20 -5.41 8.63
CA GLY A 353 7.20 -6.23 9.31
C GLY A 353 6.58 -7.35 8.48
N SER A 354 7.10 -7.68 7.30
CA SER A 354 6.62 -8.84 6.56
C SER A 354 6.94 -10.14 7.31
N GLN A 355 6.00 -11.09 7.26
CA GLN A 355 6.19 -12.48 7.72
C GLN A 355 6.39 -13.46 6.54
N SER A 356 6.59 -12.95 5.34
CA SER A 356 6.81 -13.76 4.15
C SER A 356 7.71 -13.08 3.14
N VAL A 357 8.31 -13.88 2.26
CA VAL A 357 8.85 -13.50 0.97
C VAL A 357 8.33 -14.50 -0.05
N LEU A 358 7.28 -14.12 -0.77
CA LEU A 358 6.67 -14.94 -1.79
C LEU A 358 6.84 -14.31 -3.18
N TYR A 359 6.86 -15.14 -4.20
CA TYR A 359 7.22 -14.74 -5.56
C TYR A 359 6.08 -15.00 -6.55
N PHE A 360 5.87 -14.14 -7.49
CA PHE A 360 5.29 -14.46 -8.77
C PHE A 360 6.45 -14.66 -9.74
N GLN A 361 6.78 -15.93 -10.16
CA GLN A 361 6.15 -17.18 -9.76
C GLN A 361 7.21 -18.28 -9.55
N TRP A 362 6.81 -19.43 -9.05
CA TRP A 362 7.74 -20.55 -8.87
C TRP A 362 8.31 -21.03 -10.21
N ARG A 363 7.47 -21.51 -11.12
CA ARG A 363 7.86 -21.99 -12.45
C ARG A 363 7.29 -21.12 -13.55
N LYS A 364 8.13 -20.71 -14.49
CA LYS A 364 7.79 -19.83 -15.59
C LYS A 364 6.78 -20.49 -16.54
N GLY A 365 5.65 -19.83 -16.79
CA GLY A 365 4.61 -20.28 -17.72
C GLY A 365 5.11 -20.35 -19.16
N ARG A 366 4.59 -21.34 -19.94
CA ARG A 366 4.98 -21.56 -21.34
C ARG A 366 4.29 -20.61 -22.34
N GLY A 367 3.28 -19.89 -21.91
CA GLY A 367 2.47 -19.05 -22.79
C GLY A 367 1.74 -17.95 -22.03
N GLY A 368 0.89 -17.21 -22.76
CA GLY A 368 0.15 -16.08 -22.22
C GLY A 368 0.97 -14.80 -22.14
N ALA A 369 0.35 -13.74 -21.59
CA ALA A 369 0.96 -12.41 -21.52
C ALA A 369 2.21 -12.38 -20.62
N GLU A 370 2.29 -13.29 -19.65
CA GLU A 370 3.37 -13.36 -18.63
C GLU A 370 4.43 -14.43 -18.92
N MET A 371 4.48 -14.94 -20.15
CA MET A 371 5.46 -15.95 -20.58
C MET A 371 6.92 -15.54 -20.30
N PHE A 372 7.23 -14.24 -20.26
CA PHE A 372 8.56 -13.71 -19.98
C PHE A 372 8.69 -13.08 -18.60
N HIS A 373 7.68 -13.19 -17.73
CA HIS A 373 7.82 -12.78 -16.35
C HIS A 373 8.90 -13.63 -15.64
N GLY A 374 9.67 -13.01 -14.76
CA GLY A 374 10.69 -13.73 -13.99
C GLY A 374 10.05 -14.80 -13.09
N ALA A 375 10.74 -15.90 -12.97
CA ALA A 375 10.34 -17.02 -12.11
C ALA A 375 11.57 -17.59 -11.40
N VAL A 376 11.34 -18.37 -10.36
CA VAL A 376 12.44 -19.07 -9.65
C VAL A 376 13.06 -20.12 -10.58
N VAL A 377 12.19 -20.90 -11.24
CA VAL A 377 12.59 -21.91 -12.24
C VAL A 377 12.21 -21.39 -13.63
N ASP A 378 13.21 -21.15 -14.47
CA ASP A 378 13.02 -20.69 -15.84
C ASP A 378 12.61 -21.84 -16.78
N HIS A 379 12.35 -21.54 -18.07
CA HIS A 379 11.96 -22.52 -19.09
C HIS A 379 12.95 -23.67 -19.27
N ASP A 380 14.24 -23.47 -18.98
CA ASP A 380 15.26 -24.51 -19.05
C ASP A 380 15.18 -25.54 -17.90
N GLY A 381 14.39 -25.26 -16.86
CA GLY A 381 14.13 -26.16 -15.73
C GLY A 381 15.33 -26.40 -14.80
N ARG A 382 16.35 -25.53 -14.82
CA ARG A 382 17.59 -25.67 -14.05
C ARG A 382 17.44 -25.12 -12.64
N ASP A 383 18.20 -25.70 -11.70
CA ASP A 383 18.32 -25.34 -10.28
C ASP A 383 19.70 -24.77 -9.91
N ASP A 384 20.54 -24.46 -10.89
CA ASP A 384 21.87 -23.87 -10.71
C ASP A 384 22.01 -22.47 -11.33
N THR A 385 20.89 -21.84 -11.70
CA THR A 385 20.87 -20.47 -12.22
C THR A 385 21.14 -19.47 -11.10
N ARG A 386 21.66 -18.28 -11.45
CA ARG A 386 21.85 -17.19 -10.48
C ARG A 386 20.56 -16.86 -9.71
N VAL A 387 19.44 -16.80 -10.40
CA VAL A 387 18.14 -16.48 -9.80
C VAL A 387 17.74 -17.54 -8.76
N PHE A 388 17.92 -18.82 -9.09
CA PHE A 388 17.64 -19.91 -8.17
C PHE A 388 18.54 -19.83 -6.92
N GLN A 389 19.83 -19.52 -7.09
CA GLN A 389 20.77 -19.34 -5.99
C GLN A 389 20.43 -18.11 -5.14
N ASP A 390 20.05 -16.98 -5.75
CA ASP A 390 19.60 -15.78 -5.03
C ASP A 390 18.36 -16.07 -4.17
N VAL A 391 17.40 -16.85 -4.68
CA VAL A 391 16.21 -17.30 -3.94
C VAL A 391 16.57 -18.26 -2.80
N THR A 392 17.45 -19.21 -3.06
CA THR A 392 17.96 -20.14 -2.04
C THR A 392 18.60 -19.38 -0.87
N ALA A 393 19.44 -18.39 -1.17
CA ALA A 393 20.08 -17.56 -0.14
C ALA A 393 19.07 -16.78 0.72
N VAL A 394 17.96 -16.31 0.13
CA VAL A 394 16.88 -15.67 0.90
C VAL A 394 16.19 -16.68 1.81
N GLY A 395 15.92 -17.91 1.34
CA GLY A 395 15.34 -18.96 2.17
C GLY A 395 16.21 -19.31 3.38
N GLU A 396 17.53 -19.49 3.17
CA GLU A 396 18.49 -19.69 4.26
C GLU A 396 18.51 -18.52 5.26
N ALA A 397 18.43 -17.28 4.76
CA ALA A 397 18.38 -16.10 5.61
C ALA A 397 17.10 -16.08 6.49
N LEU A 398 15.96 -16.44 5.92
CA LEU A 398 14.69 -16.53 6.66
C LEU A 398 14.75 -17.58 7.79
N GLU A 399 15.38 -18.74 7.55
CA GLU A 399 15.57 -19.76 8.57
C GLU A 399 16.45 -19.24 9.73
N ARG A 400 17.54 -18.52 9.43
CA ARG A 400 18.40 -17.89 10.44
C ARG A 400 17.69 -16.81 11.24
N LEU A 401 16.84 -16.03 10.58
CA LEU A 401 16.08 -14.92 11.16
C LEU A 401 14.77 -15.37 11.85
N GLN A 402 14.46 -16.66 11.89
CA GLN A 402 13.24 -17.20 12.54
C GLN A 402 12.99 -16.66 13.96
N PRO A 403 13.99 -16.38 14.82
CA PRO A 403 13.78 -15.76 16.13
C PRO A 403 13.12 -14.37 16.06
N LEU A 404 13.15 -13.69 14.91
CA LEU A 404 12.49 -12.39 14.70
C LEU A 404 11.04 -12.51 14.20
N TYR A 405 10.52 -13.73 13.97
CA TYR A 405 9.19 -13.94 13.41
C TYR A 405 8.10 -13.25 14.24
N ASP A 406 8.07 -13.51 15.53
CA ASP A 406 7.11 -12.93 16.49
C ASP A 406 7.64 -11.68 17.20
N ALA A 407 8.82 -11.20 16.81
CA ALA A 407 9.43 -10.07 17.47
C ALA A 407 8.62 -8.78 17.21
N PRO A 408 8.21 -8.06 18.27
CA PRO A 408 7.39 -6.86 18.13
C PRO A 408 8.20 -5.74 17.51
N LYS A 409 7.60 -4.97 16.60
CA LYS A 409 8.18 -3.71 16.15
C LYS A 409 7.99 -2.66 17.24
N ARG A 410 9.00 -1.78 17.42
CA ARG A 410 8.86 -0.60 18.29
C ARG A 410 7.70 0.26 17.80
N LYS A 411 6.85 0.75 18.72
CA LYS A 411 5.78 1.68 18.37
C LYS A 411 6.39 2.96 17.80
N PRO A 412 6.01 3.39 16.58
CA PRO A 412 6.49 4.63 15.99
C PRO A 412 6.06 5.86 16.80
N GLN A 413 6.95 6.85 16.89
CA GLN A 413 6.67 8.17 17.47
C GLN A 413 6.12 9.15 16.42
N VAL A 414 6.19 8.78 15.15
CA VAL A 414 5.76 9.61 14.01
C VAL A 414 4.61 8.93 13.29
N CYS A 415 3.60 9.74 12.94
CA CYS A 415 2.49 9.33 12.09
C CYS A 415 2.40 10.23 10.86
N ILE A 416 2.20 9.65 9.69
CA ILE A 416 1.82 10.38 8.48
C ILE A 416 0.34 10.13 8.20
N LEU A 417 -0.42 11.21 8.03
CA LEU A 417 -1.81 11.12 7.59
C LEU A 417 -1.86 10.85 6.09
N TYR A 418 -2.54 9.76 5.72
CA TYR A 418 -2.76 9.36 4.35
C TYR A 418 -4.24 9.06 4.13
N ASP A 419 -4.88 9.78 3.21
CA ASP A 419 -6.32 9.65 2.98
C ASP A 419 -6.63 9.52 1.49
N TRP A 420 -7.26 8.39 1.10
CA TRP A 420 -7.64 8.15 -0.29
C TRP A 420 -8.62 9.17 -0.83
N SER A 421 -9.58 9.64 -0.01
CA SER A 421 -10.51 10.67 -0.47
C SER A 421 -9.81 11.99 -0.75
N SER A 422 -8.82 12.35 0.06
CA SER A 422 -7.96 13.51 -0.17
C SER A 422 -7.14 13.34 -1.45
N TRP A 423 -6.57 12.13 -1.68
CA TRP A 423 -5.86 11.81 -2.92
C TRP A 423 -6.76 11.95 -4.14
N TRP A 424 -7.95 11.32 -4.12
CA TRP A 424 -8.91 11.45 -5.23
C TRP A 424 -9.32 12.89 -5.47
N ALA A 425 -9.68 13.62 -4.42
CA ALA A 425 -10.14 14.99 -4.52
C ALA A 425 -9.09 15.93 -5.13
N VAL A 426 -7.84 15.87 -4.65
CA VAL A 426 -6.77 16.74 -5.15
C VAL A 426 -6.37 16.43 -6.59
N GLU A 427 -6.41 15.16 -7.01
CA GLU A 427 -6.11 14.78 -8.40
C GLU A 427 -7.27 15.12 -9.36
N PHE A 428 -8.51 15.17 -8.88
CA PHE A 428 -9.64 15.67 -9.66
C PHE A 428 -9.71 17.20 -9.67
N ALA A 429 -9.08 17.88 -8.73
CA ALA A 429 -9.08 19.33 -8.65
C ALA A 429 -8.33 19.94 -9.85
N GLN A 430 -8.92 21.00 -10.41
CA GLN A 430 -8.30 21.79 -11.49
C GLN A 430 -7.58 23.01 -10.90
N ALA A 431 -6.55 22.76 -10.10
CA ALA A 431 -5.79 23.80 -9.41
C ALA A 431 -4.29 23.53 -9.53
N GLY A 432 -3.50 24.58 -9.51
CA GLY A 432 -2.05 24.50 -9.64
C GLY A 432 -1.64 23.84 -10.95
N GLN A 433 -1.26 22.59 -10.91
CA GLN A 433 -0.92 21.78 -12.09
C GLN A 433 -2.08 20.83 -12.41
N LEU A 434 -2.73 21.03 -13.54
CA LEU A 434 -3.90 20.25 -13.93
C LEU A 434 -3.61 18.75 -14.01
N GLY A 435 -4.28 17.94 -13.15
CA GLY A 435 -4.18 16.49 -13.14
C GLY A 435 -2.82 15.93 -12.67
N HIS A 436 -1.97 16.75 -12.02
CA HIS A 436 -0.63 16.37 -11.62
C HIS A 436 -0.20 16.94 -10.27
N MET A 437 -1.10 16.91 -9.27
CA MET A 437 -0.74 17.33 -7.92
C MET A 437 0.18 16.33 -7.21
N ASN A 438 0.28 15.11 -7.75
CA ASN A 438 1.22 14.08 -7.30
C ASN A 438 1.15 13.80 -5.79
N TYR A 439 -0.08 13.58 -5.27
CA TYR A 439 -0.33 13.34 -3.85
C TYR A 439 0.56 12.22 -3.28
N PHE A 440 0.56 11.05 -3.95
CA PHE A 440 1.36 9.91 -3.50
C PHE A 440 2.86 10.24 -3.43
N ASP A 441 3.40 10.86 -4.48
CA ASP A 441 4.83 11.22 -4.53
C ASP A 441 5.17 12.29 -3.48
N THR A 442 4.26 13.24 -3.23
CA THR A 442 4.42 14.24 -2.17
C THR A 442 4.51 13.57 -0.80
N VAL A 443 3.58 12.67 -0.48
CA VAL A 443 3.63 11.90 0.78
C VAL A 443 4.92 11.08 0.87
N ASN A 444 5.34 10.46 -0.23
CA ASN A 444 6.58 9.68 -0.28
C ASN A 444 7.83 10.54 0.00
N MET A 445 7.90 11.77 -0.50
CA MET A 445 9.01 12.68 -0.22
C MET A 445 9.14 12.98 1.30
N HIS A 446 8.02 13.21 1.99
CA HIS A 446 7.98 13.40 3.43
C HIS A 446 8.37 12.13 4.20
N TYR A 447 7.84 10.98 3.79
CA TYR A 447 8.22 9.68 4.36
C TYR A 447 9.72 9.40 4.18
N ARG A 448 10.26 9.64 2.98
CA ARG A 448 11.67 9.42 2.64
C ARG A 448 12.61 10.20 3.59
N ALA A 449 12.29 11.45 3.89
CA ALA A 449 13.08 12.27 4.79
C ALA A 449 13.20 11.70 6.22
N LEU A 450 12.15 11.00 6.69
CA LEU A 450 12.14 10.31 7.98
C LEU A 450 12.84 8.94 7.88
N TRP A 451 12.51 8.16 6.84
CA TRP A 451 13.07 6.82 6.62
C TRP A 451 14.59 6.83 6.47
N GLN A 452 15.15 7.77 5.72
CA GLN A 452 16.60 7.92 5.54
C GLN A 452 17.34 8.17 6.87
N GLN A 453 16.67 8.71 7.86
CA GLN A 453 17.19 8.93 9.22
C GLN A 453 16.96 7.74 10.15
N GLY A 454 16.39 6.64 9.65
CA GLY A 454 16.05 5.47 10.46
C GLY A 454 14.88 5.69 11.43
N VAL A 455 13.99 6.63 11.12
CA VAL A 455 12.77 6.90 11.90
C VAL A 455 11.64 5.98 11.46
N SER A 456 11.05 5.27 12.41
CA SER A 456 9.84 4.46 12.15
C SER A 456 8.61 5.34 12.06
N VAL A 457 7.70 5.01 11.12
CA VAL A 457 6.50 5.79 10.82
C VAL A 457 5.27 4.89 10.79
N ASP A 458 4.14 5.35 11.34
CA ASP A 458 2.82 4.79 11.10
C ASP A 458 2.06 5.63 10.07
N PHE A 459 1.15 4.98 9.34
CA PHE A 459 0.19 5.67 8.49
C PHE A 459 -1.20 5.58 9.10
N ARG A 460 -1.94 6.70 9.08
CA ARG A 460 -3.32 6.78 9.58
C ARG A 460 -4.19 7.57 8.60
N ASP A 461 -5.46 7.21 8.53
CA ASP A 461 -6.48 7.97 7.81
C ASP A 461 -7.30 8.86 8.76
N MET A 462 -8.27 9.59 8.21
CA MET A 462 -9.13 10.49 8.96
C MET A 462 -10.43 9.82 9.48
N ARG A 463 -10.41 8.51 9.78
CA ARG A 463 -11.60 7.88 10.38
C ARG A 463 -11.89 8.43 11.78
N PRO A 464 -13.16 8.44 12.21
CA PRO A 464 -13.52 8.93 13.54
C PRO A 464 -12.79 8.24 14.70
N CYS A 465 -12.42 6.98 14.51
CA CYS A 465 -11.72 6.16 15.52
C CYS A 465 -10.21 6.37 15.56
N THR A 466 -9.61 7.08 14.61
CA THR A 466 -8.17 7.33 14.57
C THR A 466 -7.70 8.07 15.82
N ASP A 467 -6.77 7.47 16.55
CA ASP A 467 -6.14 8.03 17.74
C ASP A 467 -4.75 8.56 17.41
N LEU A 468 -4.52 9.83 17.68
CA LEU A 468 -3.23 10.51 17.45
C LEU A 468 -2.42 10.71 18.73
N SER A 469 -3.01 10.47 19.91
CA SER A 469 -2.42 10.82 21.22
C SER A 469 -1.12 10.09 21.56
N GLY A 470 -0.80 9.05 20.80
CA GLY A 470 0.41 8.26 21.03
C GLY A 470 1.60 8.64 20.14
N TYR A 471 1.48 9.68 19.33
CA TYR A 471 2.56 10.17 18.46
C TYR A 471 3.10 11.49 18.95
N ASP A 472 4.43 11.67 18.85
CA ASP A 472 5.10 12.93 19.15
C ASP A 472 5.00 13.90 17.96
N LEU A 473 4.99 13.37 16.74
CA LEU A 473 4.85 14.14 15.50
C LEU A 473 3.79 13.54 14.59
N VAL A 474 2.83 14.36 14.18
CA VAL A 474 1.86 14.04 13.09
C VAL A 474 2.22 14.89 11.88
N VAL A 475 2.36 14.24 10.73
CA VAL A 475 2.66 14.88 9.45
C VAL A 475 1.45 14.75 8.52
N ALA A 476 1.00 15.87 7.96
CA ALA A 476 -0.17 15.95 7.09
C ALA A 476 0.22 16.57 5.72
N PRO A 477 0.90 15.81 4.83
CA PRO A 477 1.37 16.33 3.55
C PRO A 477 0.19 16.43 2.58
N LEU A 478 -0.02 17.62 1.99
CA LEU A 478 -1.04 17.84 0.97
C LEU A 478 -2.41 17.24 1.36
N LEU A 479 -2.80 17.39 2.63
CA LEU A 479 -4.05 16.87 3.16
C LEU A 479 -5.22 17.74 2.69
N PHE A 480 -5.51 17.69 1.38
CA PHE A 480 -6.42 18.57 0.67
C PHE A 480 -7.83 18.57 1.25
N MET A 481 -8.36 17.40 1.56
CA MET A 481 -9.66 17.23 2.21
C MET A 481 -9.47 17.12 3.73
N ILE A 482 -10.25 17.84 4.49
CA ILE A 482 -10.43 17.59 5.93
C ILE A 482 -11.88 17.17 6.16
N ARG A 483 -12.05 15.94 6.66
CA ARG A 483 -13.38 15.40 6.99
C ARG A 483 -13.94 16.06 8.22
N ASP A 484 -15.28 16.13 8.29
CA ASP A 484 -16.01 16.74 9.41
C ASP A 484 -15.51 16.27 10.78
N GLY A 485 -15.08 17.22 11.61
CA GLY A 485 -14.60 17.01 12.98
C GLY A 485 -13.15 16.56 13.11
N PHE A 486 -12.45 16.27 12.02
CA PHE A 486 -11.03 15.87 12.11
C PHE A 486 -10.12 17.08 12.39
N ASP A 487 -10.49 18.28 11.95
CA ASP A 487 -9.86 19.54 12.35
C ASP A 487 -9.86 19.74 13.87
N ALA A 488 -10.98 19.46 14.53
CA ALA A 488 -11.09 19.52 15.98
C ALA A 488 -10.15 18.51 16.66
N LYS A 489 -10.00 17.31 16.10
CA LYS A 489 -9.07 16.28 16.60
C LYS A 489 -7.61 16.73 16.47
N LEU A 490 -7.21 17.31 15.35
CA LEU A 490 -5.88 17.85 15.14
C LEU A 490 -5.59 19.03 16.09
N ARG A 491 -6.59 19.91 16.28
CA ARG A 491 -6.49 21.02 17.23
C ARG A 491 -6.29 20.53 18.66
N GLU A 492 -7.07 19.53 19.08
CA GLU A 492 -6.93 18.95 20.41
C GLU A 492 -5.58 18.25 20.60
N TYR A 493 -5.11 17.54 19.58
CA TYR A 493 -3.81 16.87 19.56
C TYR A 493 -2.67 17.89 19.82
N VAL A 494 -2.64 18.99 19.08
CA VAL A 494 -1.60 20.03 19.27
C VAL A 494 -1.76 20.72 20.63
N LYS A 495 -3.01 21.06 21.00
CA LYS A 495 -3.27 21.70 22.29
C LYS A 495 -2.75 20.91 23.49
N ASN A 496 -2.74 19.59 23.39
CA ASN A 496 -2.31 18.67 24.46
C ASN A 496 -0.83 18.24 24.33
N GLY A 497 0.00 18.99 23.59
CA GLY A 497 1.45 18.80 23.52
C GLY A 497 1.95 18.05 22.29
N GLY A 498 1.07 17.63 21.35
CA GLY A 498 1.49 17.02 20.10
C GLY A 498 2.08 18.03 19.11
N HIS A 499 2.92 17.56 18.19
CA HIS A 499 3.50 18.38 17.13
C HIS A 499 2.90 18.03 15.78
N LEU A 500 2.42 19.04 15.03
CA LEU A 500 1.82 18.89 13.71
C LEU A 500 2.68 19.56 12.65
N LEU A 501 3.04 18.83 11.58
CA LEU A 501 3.56 19.45 10.37
C LEU A 501 2.51 19.29 9.27
N MET A 502 2.01 20.40 8.76
CA MET A 502 1.06 20.45 7.64
C MET A 502 1.68 21.20 6.47
N THR A 503 1.29 20.83 5.24
CA THR A 503 1.86 21.47 4.05
C THR A 503 0.82 22.29 3.30
N TYR A 504 1.31 23.02 2.31
CA TYR A 504 0.53 23.78 1.34
C TYR A 504 -0.70 22.98 0.85
N PHE A 505 -1.73 23.72 0.43
CA PHE A 505 -2.93 23.19 -0.20
C PHE A 505 -3.64 22.11 0.63
N SER A 506 -3.58 22.25 1.96
CA SER A 506 -4.25 21.37 2.91
C SER A 506 -5.52 22.02 3.47
N GLY A 507 -6.54 21.21 3.82
CA GLY A 507 -7.77 21.67 4.43
C GLY A 507 -8.60 22.60 3.56
N VAL A 508 -8.56 22.37 2.24
CA VAL A 508 -9.26 23.22 1.24
C VAL A 508 -10.71 22.83 1.11
N VAL A 509 -11.02 21.52 1.14
CA VAL A 509 -12.37 20.99 0.91
C VAL A 509 -12.89 20.17 2.08
N ASP A 510 -14.23 20.06 2.17
CA ASP A 510 -14.93 19.19 3.11
C ASP A 510 -15.01 17.74 2.59
N ASP A 511 -15.68 16.85 3.33
CA ASP A 511 -15.84 15.44 3.00
C ASP A 511 -16.71 15.18 1.74
N THR A 512 -17.31 16.20 1.17
CA THR A 512 -18.06 16.15 -0.10
C THR A 512 -17.33 16.84 -1.25
N ASP A 513 -16.06 17.20 -1.04
CA ASP A 513 -15.24 17.90 -2.01
C ASP A 513 -15.74 19.32 -2.37
N LEU A 514 -16.36 19.97 -1.40
CA LEU A 514 -16.71 21.40 -1.50
C LEU A 514 -15.70 22.25 -0.73
N ALA A 515 -15.29 23.35 -1.35
CA ALA A 515 -14.38 24.30 -0.70
C ALA A 515 -14.99 24.86 0.60
N TRP A 516 -14.22 24.79 1.66
CA TRP A 516 -14.57 25.44 2.91
C TRP A 516 -14.60 26.97 2.75
N LEU A 517 -15.59 27.61 3.34
CA LEU A 517 -15.64 29.06 3.39
C LEU A 517 -14.82 29.58 4.57
N GLY A 518 -14.07 30.68 4.36
CA GLY A 518 -13.27 31.33 5.41
C GLY A 518 -11.76 31.07 5.34
N GLY A 519 -11.32 30.36 4.30
CA GLY A 519 -9.90 30.11 4.01
C GLY A 519 -9.38 28.77 4.53
N ALA A 520 -8.26 28.36 3.97
CA ALA A 520 -7.54 27.12 4.28
C ALA A 520 -6.33 27.41 5.22
N PRO A 521 -5.86 26.40 5.95
CA PRO A 521 -6.50 25.11 6.26
C PRO A 521 -7.70 25.27 7.19
N HIS A 522 -8.85 24.77 6.77
CA HIS A 522 -10.10 24.92 7.53
C HIS A 522 -9.97 24.44 8.97
N GLY A 523 -10.47 25.24 9.91
CA GLY A 523 -10.46 24.92 11.34
C GLY A 523 -9.08 24.94 12.01
N LEU A 524 -7.99 25.12 11.25
CA LEU A 524 -6.60 25.02 11.75
C LEU A 524 -5.78 26.30 11.59
N THR A 525 -6.33 27.36 11.02
CA THR A 525 -5.60 28.64 10.83
C THR A 525 -5.03 29.20 12.13
N GLU A 526 -5.78 29.11 13.23
CA GLU A 526 -5.32 29.52 14.57
C GLU A 526 -4.20 28.61 15.11
N VAL A 527 -4.34 27.30 14.88
CA VAL A 527 -3.34 26.30 15.31
C VAL A 527 -2.02 26.51 14.59
N LEU A 528 -2.07 26.78 13.30
CA LEU A 528 -0.89 26.96 12.44
C LEU A 528 -0.35 28.39 12.47
N GLY A 529 -1.17 29.36 12.93
CA GLY A 529 -0.81 30.79 12.94
C GLY A 529 -0.67 31.38 11.54
N VAL A 530 -1.26 30.74 10.52
CA VAL A 530 -1.25 31.17 9.12
C VAL A 530 -2.58 30.84 8.43
N ARG A 531 -2.85 31.55 7.31
CA ARG A 531 -3.95 31.26 6.39
C ARG A 531 -3.44 31.28 4.97
N GLY A 532 -3.66 30.23 4.19
CA GLY A 532 -3.37 30.20 2.76
C GLY A 532 -4.26 31.18 2.01
N THR A 533 -3.70 31.97 1.13
CA THR A 533 -4.43 33.02 0.39
C THR A 533 -4.35 32.84 -1.12
N GLU A 534 -3.18 32.62 -1.66
CA GLU A 534 -2.93 32.50 -3.09
C GLU A 534 -2.06 31.28 -3.38
N LEU A 535 -2.26 30.69 -4.54
CA LEU A 535 -1.51 29.52 -4.98
C LEU A 535 -0.80 29.84 -6.31
N ASP A 536 0.51 29.80 -6.31
CA ASP A 536 1.35 30.04 -7.49
C ASP A 536 1.98 28.74 -8.00
N ALA A 537 1.64 28.33 -9.22
CA ALA A 537 2.20 27.15 -9.87
C ALA A 537 3.38 27.56 -10.74
N LEU A 538 4.51 26.91 -10.53
CA LEU A 538 5.75 27.20 -11.24
C LEU A 538 5.88 26.40 -12.53
N HIS A 539 6.34 27.05 -13.62
CA HIS A 539 6.78 26.32 -14.81
C HIS A 539 8.07 25.54 -14.51
N PRO A 540 8.41 24.50 -15.29
CA PRO A 540 9.63 23.71 -15.07
C PRO A 540 10.94 24.52 -15.10
N GLN A 541 10.96 25.67 -15.76
CA GLN A 541 12.12 26.57 -15.83
C GLN A 541 12.13 27.60 -14.70
N ASP A 542 11.04 27.79 -13.96
CA ASP A 542 10.98 28.76 -12.88
C ASP A 542 11.73 28.21 -11.65
N VAL A 543 12.43 29.10 -10.98
CA VAL A 543 13.25 28.74 -9.81
C VAL A 543 12.93 29.70 -8.67
N ASN A 544 12.33 29.15 -7.61
CA ASN A 544 12.26 29.83 -6.33
C ASN A 544 13.04 29.02 -5.27
N ALA A 545 13.17 29.53 -4.08
CA ALA A 545 13.83 28.81 -3.00
C ALA A 545 13.22 29.17 -1.63
N LEU A 546 13.27 28.17 -0.74
CA LEU A 546 13.15 28.35 0.68
C LEU A 546 14.52 28.75 1.25
N VAL A 547 14.60 29.90 1.92
CA VAL A 547 15.79 30.33 2.66
C VAL A 547 15.48 30.29 4.15
N LEU A 548 16.13 29.38 4.89
CA LEU A 548 16.01 29.27 6.34
C LEU A 548 16.70 30.40 7.07
N LYS A 549 16.34 30.67 8.32
CA LYS A 549 16.95 31.69 9.17
C LYS A 549 18.47 31.54 9.34
N ASP A 550 18.97 30.32 9.29
CA ASP A 550 20.43 30.03 9.40
C ASP A 550 21.18 30.17 8.08
N GLY A 551 20.50 30.53 7.00
CA GLY A 551 21.05 30.74 5.67
C GLY A 551 21.08 29.50 4.76
N ARG A 552 20.67 28.31 5.23
CA ARG A 552 20.48 27.15 4.35
C ARG A 552 19.42 27.47 3.29
N ARG A 553 19.64 27.03 2.05
CA ARG A 553 18.81 27.35 0.89
C ARG A 553 18.46 26.11 0.12
N PHE A 554 17.17 25.94 -0.20
CA PHE A 554 16.62 24.76 -0.88
C PHE A 554 15.69 25.17 -2.02
N ALA A 555 15.80 24.51 -3.17
CA ALA A 555 14.96 24.80 -4.34
C ALA A 555 13.50 24.45 -4.08
N ILE A 556 12.61 25.28 -4.63
CA ILE A 556 11.16 25.03 -4.67
C ILE A 556 10.79 24.72 -6.11
N HIS A 557 9.99 23.67 -6.27
CA HIS A 557 9.48 23.21 -7.55
C HIS A 557 7.95 23.13 -7.53
N GLU A 558 7.34 23.29 -8.69
CA GLU A 558 5.93 23.05 -8.97
C GLU A 558 4.96 24.04 -8.27
N LEU A 559 5.07 24.29 -6.94
CA LEU A 559 4.01 24.98 -6.23
C LEU A 559 4.53 25.81 -5.06
N CYS A 560 4.05 27.04 -4.98
CA CYS A 560 4.16 27.97 -3.84
C CYS A 560 2.76 28.37 -3.39
N GLU A 561 2.46 28.30 -2.10
CA GLU A 561 1.29 28.93 -1.48
C GLU A 561 1.73 30.16 -0.74
N ILE A 562 0.98 31.26 -0.88
CA ILE A 562 1.31 32.51 -0.20
C ILE A 562 0.44 32.59 1.05
N PRO A 563 1.01 32.39 2.26
CA PRO A 563 0.23 32.48 3.49
C PRO A 563 0.12 33.92 3.98
N GLU A 564 -1.04 34.26 4.50
CA GLU A 564 -1.23 35.39 5.40
C GLU A 564 -0.66 35.02 6.78
N ASP A 565 0.22 35.82 7.31
CA ASP A 565 0.77 35.64 8.65
C ASP A 565 -0.26 36.09 9.72
N LEU A 566 -0.65 35.16 10.58
CA LEU A 566 -1.54 35.38 11.71
C LEU A 566 -0.80 35.35 13.06
N GLY A 567 0.53 35.44 13.06
CA GLY A 567 1.36 35.49 14.24
C GLY A 567 2.31 34.32 14.44
N ALA A 568 2.45 33.42 13.42
CA ALA A 568 3.44 32.36 13.50
C ALA A 568 4.85 32.84 13.39
N GLU A 569 5.79 32.17 14.04
CA GLU A 569 7.21 32.40 13.83
C GLU A 569 7.64 31.93 12.44
N THR A 570 8.17 32.83 11.62
CA THR A 570 8.79 32.50 10.34
C THR A 570 10.11 31.80 10.55
N LEU A 571 10.27 30.55 10.14
CA LEU A 571 11.53 29.80 10.17
C LEU A 571 12.29 29.89 8.85
N GLY A 572 11.61 30.16 7.75
CA GLY A 572 12.18 30.36 6.43
C GLY A 572 11.23 31.11 5.50
N SER A 573 11.81 31.81 4.52
CA SER A 573 11.10 32.70 3.62
C SER A 573 11.35 32.36 2.15
N TYR A 574 10.47 32.82 1.25
CA TYR A 574 10.68 32.77 -0.18
C TYR A 574 11.81 33.69 -0.62
N GLU A 575 12.64 33.22 -1.57
CA GLU A 575 13.77 34.02 -2.07
C GLU A 575 13.34 34.99 -3.18
N ARG A 576 12.42 34.63 -4.03
CA ARG A 576 12.13 35.32 -5.29
C ARG A 576 10.66 35.59 -5.48
N ASP A 577 10.37 36.29 -6.61
CA ASP A 577 9.07 36.74 -7.05
C ASP A 577 8.49 37.89 -6.22
N PHE A 578 7.24 38.30 -6.49
CA PHE A 578 6.57 39.38 -5.78
C PHE A 578 6.33 39.08 -4.28
N TYR A 579 6.38 37.80 -3.91
CA TYR A 579 6.26 37.32 -2.53
C TYR A 579 7.62 37.01 -1.86
N ALA A 580 8.73 37.47 -2.44
CA ALA A 580 10.06 37.34 -1.81
C ALA A 580 10.07 37.92 -0.40
N GLY A 581 10.61 37.21 0.56
CA GLY A 581 10.65 37.56 1.96
C GLY A 581 9.40 37.18 2.75
N LEU A 582 8.30 36.80 2.12
CA LEU A 582 7.14 36.27 2.83
C LEU A 582 7.43 34.86 3.41
N PRO A 583 6.69 34.48 4.47
CA PRO A 583 6.86 33.17 5.11
C PRO A 583 6.66 32.00 4.14
N CYS A 584 7.57 31.03 4.17
CA CYS A 584 7.47 29.77 3.44
C CYS A 584 7.44 28.57 4.39
N LEU A 585 8.21 28.63 5.48
CA LEU A 585 8.16 27.68 6.59
C LEU A 585 7.90 28.45 7.89
N THR A 586 6.86 28.06 8.63
CA THR A 586 6.50 28.69 9.89
C THR A 586 6.36 27.68 11.02
N ARG A 587 6.38 28.18 12.26
CA ARG A 587 6.07 27.45 13.48
C ARG A 587 5.17 28.28 14.36
N ASN A 588 4.13 27.68 14.92
CA ASN A 588 3.25 28.32 15.88
C ASN A 588 3.08 27.48 17.13
N THR A 589 3.08 28.12 18.29
CA THR A 589 2.77 27.45 19.57
C THR A 589 1.27 27.49 19.80
N TYR A 590 0.64 26.36 20.06
CA TYR A 590 -0.78 26.26 20.35
C TYR A 590 -1.04 25.31 21.53
N GLY A 591 -1.51 25.83 22.64
CA GLY A 591 -1.60 25.08 23.89
C GLY A 591 -0.24 24.65 24.41
N GLU A 592 -0.02 23.35 24.57
CA GLU A 592 1.25 22.76 25.02
C GLU A 592 2.12 22.25 23.86
N GLY A 593 1.60 22.26 22.61
CA GLY A 593 2.30 21.76 21.43
C GLY A 593 2.66 22.84 20.41
N GLU A 594 3.19 22.39 19.28
CA GLU A 594 3.62 23.25 18.18
C GLU A 594 3.06 22.75 16.84
N ALA A 595 2.78 23.67 15.94
CA ALA A 595 2.35 23.36 14.59
C ALA A 595 3.25 24.07 13.57
N TYR A 596 3.74 23.30 12.60
CA TYR A 596 4.57 23.75 11.49
C TYR A 596 3.74 23.80 10.21
N TYR A 597 3.98 24.83 9.40
CA TYR A 597 3.37 24.93 8.08
C TYR A 597 4.44 25.15 7.01
N LEU A 598 4.49 24.25 6.03
CA LEU A 598 5.38 24.36 4.87
C LEU A 598 4.55 24.75 3.64
N ALA A 599 4.68 26.00 3.23
CA ALA A 599 3.84 26.63 2.20
C ALA A 599 4.31 26.37 0.76
N ALA A 600 5.28 25.48 0.54
CA ALA A 600 5.81 25.19 -0.80
C ALA A 600 6.26 23.73 -0.96
N LYS A 601 6.29 23.24 -2.19
CA LYS A 601 6.90 21.96 -2.54
C LYS A 601 8.40 22.15 -2.72
N VAL A 602 9.15 21.91 -1.64
CA VAL A 602 10.61 21.99 -1.63
C VAL A 602 11.24 20.69 -2.13
N GLU A 603 12.47 20.80 -2.66
CA GLU A 603 13.26 19.63 -3.04
C GLU A 603 13.54 18.69 -1.85
N GLN A 604 13.91 17.42 -2.14
CA GLN A 604 14.13 16.40 -1.11
C GLN A 604 15.16 16.85 -0.05
N ALA A 605 16.25 17.47 -0.45
CA ALA A 605 17.28 17.97 0.49
C ALA A 605 16.72 18.99 1.50
N GLY A 606 15.74 19.80 1.09
CA GLY A 606 15.04 20.72 1.98
C GLY A 606 14.18 20.01 3.00
N LEU A 607 13.44 18.99 2.58
CA LEU A 607 12.66 18.14 3.50
C LEU A 607 13.59 17.39 4.47
N ASP A 608 14.68 16.81 3.97
CA ASP A 608 15.66 16.10 4.80
C ASP A 608 16.21 17.02 5.91
N ALA A 609 16.53 18.27 5.57
CA ALA A 609 17.01 19.25 6.54
C ALA A 609 15.92 19.65 7.57
N ILE A 610 14.71 19.95 7.12
CA ILE A 610 13.58 20.31 7.99
C ILE A 610 13.27 19.17 8.97
N TYR A 611 13.20 17.92 8.46
CA TYR A 611 12.92 16.78 9.34
C TYR A 611 14.06 16.44 10.27
N THR A 612 15.32 16.67 9.88
CA THR A 612 16.46 16.52 10.80
C THR A 612 16.32 17.47 11.97
N ASP A 613 16.04 18.75 11.71
CA ASP A 613 15.86 19.76 12.75
C ASP A 613 14.69 19.39 13.70
N ILE A 614 13.56 18.91 13.16
CA ILE A 614 12.38 18.53 13.96
C ILE A 614 12.64 17.26 14.77
N VAL A 615 13.20 16.22 14.16
CA VAL A 615 13.51 14.93 14.79
C VAL A 615 14.48 15.13 15.95
N ASP A 616 15.52 15.97 15.77
CA ASP A 616 16.48 16.29 16.82
C ASP A 616 15.85 17.10 17.95
N ALA A 617 15.04 18.11 17.61
CA ALA A 617 14.36 18.95 18.60
C ALA A 617 13.39 18.17 19.49
N LEU A 618 12.70 17.18 18.91
CA LEU A 618 11.71 16.34 19.61
C LEU A 618 12.33 15.10 20.25
N GLY A 619 13.61 14.81 20.01
CA GLY A 619 14.27 13.60 20.52
C GLY A 619 13.66 12.30 19.98
N ILE A 620 13.14 12.31 18.75
CA ILE A 620 12.58 11.14 18.09
C ILE A 620 13.66 10.09 17.89
N VAL A 621 13.36 8.85 18.26
CA VAL A 621 14.33 7.77 18.28
C VAL A 621 14.59 7.24 16.87
N ARG A 622 15.85 7.17 16.48
CA ARG A 622 16.33 6.52 15.26
C ARG A 622 16.66 5.04 15.51
N ALA A 623 16.67 4.25 14.45
CA ALA A 623 17.05 2.83 14.53
C ALA A 623 18.52 2.65 14.95
N LEU A 624 19.40 3.54 14.49
CA LEU A 624 20.79 3.65 14.92
C LEU A 624 21.09 5.09 15.37
N PRO A 625 21.90 5.28 16.44
CA PRO A 625 22.36 6.61 16.83
C PRO A 625 23.49 7.13 15.91
N ASP A 626 24.17 6.22 15.21
CA ASP A 626 25.32 6.53 14.37
C ASP A 626 24.87 7.20 13.07
N ALA A 627 25.65 8.16 12.57
CA ALA A 627 25.43 8.78 11.28
C ALA A 627 25.77 7.78 10.16
N LEU A 628 24.82 7.57 9.26
CA LEU A 628 24.98 6.67 8.13
C LEU A 628 25.34 7.44 6.84
N PRO A 629 26.18 6.87 5.96
CA PRO A 629 26.46 7.49 4.67
C PRO A 629 25.22 7.47 3.78
N GLU A 630 25.18 8.40 2.83
CA GLU A 630 24.07 8.54 1.87
C GLU A 630 23.74 7.22 1.18
N GLY A 631 22.46 6.86 1.22
CA GLY A 631 21.92 5.63 0.62
C GLY A 631 22.09 4.39 1.47
N VAL A 632 22.69 4.47 2.65
CA VAL A 632 22.66 3.41 3.68
C VAL A 632 21.59 3.77 4.70
N VAL A 633 20.69 2.84 4.99
CA VAL A 633 19.54 3.06 5.86
C VAL A 633 19.46 1.95 6.90
N ALA A 634 19.06 2.32 8.11
CA ALA A 634 18.80 1.41 9.21
C ALA A 634 17.30 1.35 9.53
N THR A 635 16.76 0.15 9.67
CA THR A 635 15.38 -0.08 10.11
C THR A 635 15.37 -1.05 11.28
N GLU A 636 14.62 -0.76 12.34
CA GLU A 636 14.56 -1.62 13.54
C GLU A 636 13.34 -2.55 13.50
N ARG A 637 13.56 -3.83 13.82
CA ARG A 637 12.52 -4.81 14.10
C ARG A 637 12.94 -5.74 15.23
N GLY A 638 12.17 -5.77 16.30
CA GLY A 638 12.39 -6.70 17.41
C GLY A 638 13.74 -6.57 18.12
N GLY A 639 14.29 -5.37 18.16
CA GLY A 639 15.62 -5.09 18.71
C GLY A 639 16.78 -5.39 17.76
N ALA A 640 16.52 -6.01 16.59
CA ALA A 640 17.49 -6.17 15.53
C ALA A 640 17.42 -4.97 14.55
N ILE A 641 18.56 -4.59 13.99
CA ILE A 641 18.73 -3.47 13.07
C ILE A 641 19.08 -4.02 11.69
N PHE A 642 18.19 -3.80 10.74
CA PHE A 642 18.45 -4.10 9.33
C PHE A 642 19.20 -2.92 8.72
N LEU A 643 20.47 -3.10 8.47
CA LEU A 643 21.34 -2.12 7.82
C LEU A 643 21.43 -2.47 6.33
N GLN A 644 21.07 -1.53 5.45
CA GLN A 644 20.83 -1.80 4.04
C GLN A 644 21.43 -0.71 3.15
N ASN A 645 22.21 -1.11 2.13
CA ASN A 645 22.90 -0.19 1.21
C ASN A 645 22.20 -0.12 -0.15
N TYR A 646 21.46 0.96 -0.40
CA TYR A 646 20.77 1.27 -1.66
C TYR A 646 21.53 2.26 -2.55
N SER A 647 22.75 2.69 -2.17
CA SER A 647 23.48 3.74 -2.86
C SER A 647 24.01 3.35 -4.24
N GLY A 648 23.97 2.06 -4.61
CA GLY A 648 24.58 1.53 -5.84
C GLY A 648 26.11 1.50 -5.82
N GLN A 649 26.75 1.81 -4.69
CA GLN A 649 28.21 1.81 -4.48
C GLN A 649 28.54 1.17 -3.13
N ALA A 650 29.79 0.71 -2.96
CA ALA A 650 30.27 0.36 -1.63
C ALA A 650 30.34 1.62 -0.75
N ARG A 651 30.00 1.48 0.53
CA ARG A 651 29.98 2.60 1.48
C ARG A 651 30.73 2.22 2.75
N GLN A 652 31.57 3.12 3.22
CA GLN A 652 32.20 2.98 4.54
C GLN A 652 31.17 3.32 5.62
N VAL A 653 30.95 2.41 6.55
CA VAL A 653 30.06 2.57 7.71
C VAL A 653 30.91 2.49 8.97
N SER A 654 30.59 3.30 9.96
CA SER A 654 31.22 3.28 11.28
C SER A 654 30.15 3.03 12.34
N LEU A 655 30.34 2.03 13.20
CA LEU A 655 29.46 1.71 14.31
C LEU A 655 30.20 1.87 15.63
N ALA A 656 29.65 2.69 16.54
CA ALA A 656 30.26 2.93 17.86
C ALA A 656 30.10 1.73 18.81
N ALA A 657 29.03 0.93 18.66
CA ALA A 657 28.76 -0.24 19.49
C ALA A 657 29.17 -1.54 18.78
N GLU A 658 29.24 -2.62 19.54
CA GLU A 658 29.50 -3.97 19.03
C GLU A 658 28.18 -4.71 18.75
N TYR A 659 28.07 -5.32 17.57
CA TYR A 659 26.92 -6.08 17.14
C TYR A 659 27.31 -7.49 16.69
N THR A 660 26.34 -8.38 16.61
CA THR A 660 26.43 -9.64 15.87
C THR A 660 25.56 -9.53 14.63
N ASP A 661 26.10 -9.78 13.45
CA ASP A 661 25.28 -9.93 12.23
C ASP A 661 24.59 -11.30 12.25
N LEU A 662 23.26 -11.31 12.34
CA LEU A 662 22.45 -12.55 12.42
C LEU A 662 22.48 -13.36 11.13
N LEU A 663 22.86 -12.77 10.00
CA LEU A 663 22.97 -13.49 8.71
C LEU A 663 24.25 -14.32 8.63
N THR A 664 25.34 -13.85 9.24
CA THR A 664 26.66 -14.50 9.16
C THR A 664 27.12 -15.08 10.50
N GLY A 665 26.63 -14.57 11.62
CA GLY A 665 27.09 -14.87 12.98
C GLY A 665 28.38 -14.11 13.37
N GLU A 666 28.90 -13.25 12.52
CA GLU A 666 30.13 -12.50 12.75
C GLU A 666 29.91 -11.29 13.65
N ALA A 667 30.97 -10.90 14.37
CA ALA A 667 31.01 -9.66 15.14
C ALA A 667 31.24 -8.47 14.21
N VAL A 668 30.51 -7.38 14.41
CA VAL A 668 30.62 -6.13 13.64
C VAL A 668 30.75 -4.95 14.57
N THR A 669 31.82 -4.18 14.42
CA THR A 669 32.08 -2.94 15.18
C THR A 669 33.09 -2.06 14.45
N GLY A 670 33.12 -0.77 14.78
CA GLY A 670 34.06 0.18 14.17
C GLY A 670 33.80 0.44 12.69
N ASP A 671 34.86 0.68 11.94
CA ASP A 671 34.80 1.01 10.51
C ASP A 671 34.84 -0.27 9.65
N PHE A 672 33.91 -0.35 8.69
CA PHE A 672 33.88 -1.45 7.71
C PHE A 672 33.29 -0.98 6.37
N ASP A 673 33.63 -1.70 5.30
CA ASP A 673 33.11 -1.46 3.97
C ASP A 673 31.83 -2.29 3.74
N MET A 674 30.69 -1.62 3.63
CA MET A 674 29.43 -2.26 3.25
C MET A 674 29.35 -2.38 1.73
N PRO A 675 29.24 -3.59 1.15
CA PRO A 675 29.27 -3.79 -0.29
C PRO A 675 28.04 -3.16 -0.99
N VAL A 676 28.12 -3.07 -2.31
CA VAL A 676 26.97 -2.71 -3.17
C VAL A 676 25.82 -3.67 -2.91
N ASN A 677 24.61 -3.15 -2.70
CA ASN A 677 23.43 -3.94 -2.34
C ASN A 677 23.62 -4.78 -1.05
N GLY A 678 24.54 -4.38 -0.20
CA GLY A 678 24.84 -5.08 1.05
C GLY A 678 23.68 -5.00 2.04
N VAL A 679 23.53 -6.08 2.80
CA VAL A 679 22.56 -6.21 3.90
C VAL A 679 23.25 -6.83 5.10
N MET A 680 22.98 -6.29 6.27
CA MET A 680 23.33 -6.87 7.57
C MET A 680 22.12 -6.81 8.49
N VAL A 681 21.96 -7.80 9.36
CA VAL A 681 20.92 -7.81 10.40
C VAL A 681 21.62 -7.85 11.74
N LEU A 682 21.74 -6.69 12.35
CA LEU A 682 22.61 -6.45 13.50
C LEU A 682 21.83 -6.60 14.80
N GLN A 683 22.33 -7.42 15.71
CA GLN A 683 21.85 -7.51 17.08
C GLN A 683 22.92 -7.01 18.04
N HIS A 684 22.55 -6.09 18.95
CA HIS A 684 23.48 -5.54 19.92
C HIS A 684 24.08 -6.64 20.79
N ARG A 685 25.40 -6.62 21.02
CA ARG A 685 26.08 -7.48 21.98
C ARG A 685 26.04 -6.79 23.36
N GLU A 686 25.54 -7.52 24.36
CA GLU A 686 25.55 -7.07 25.77
C GLU A 686 26.96 -7.07 26.34
#